data_80756ae4a52968ca857545e99c81ee83
#
_entry.id   80756ae4a52968ca857545e99c81ee83
#
_cell.length_a   1.000
_cell.length_b   1.000
_cell.length_c   1.000
_cell.angle_alpha   90.00
_cell.angle_beta   90.00
_cell.angle_gamma   90.00
#
_symmetry.space_group_name_H-M   'P 1'
#
loop_
_entity.id
_entity.type
_entity.pdbx_description
1 polymer ?
#
loop_
_entity_poly.entity_id
_entity_poly.type
_entity_poly.pdbx_seq_one_letter_code
_entity_poly.pdbx_strand_id
1 'polypeptide(L)'
;MTGPSKQPYLFLVAKPSIEARREVARRLRELGATVVAEYGEVAVEALVTDAQVEAARTLGTASAALRGPMDREHLKQLTPEARRVVSLWNARFSAGFRKITQDKSLRGTSWATEGFDAPLPYSAIDPSAFLELCRRMETERGVTLLPADTPARQTKQPSREPKPMTMRQFTDYEHKLADRYDERIAYHLARLGRRLGPRYHELMFELPDWLIDLIWELLHPEVGCWKMTGEMSVGIVFAESGKSGGPTFTTAERNDVCNEIITGLNWLASLHPAAGLTWVYDTQFIAIDAADGNNDSDEQYWRDPAMAKVTYRGTTYAGTWASVAAYREDMRVANRSDHAFVIFATPYGNSWHAYAGSGRITLARRNNWGGWGRGTIDIITAHETSHLFGSADEYTGSGTPCSTCGSTHGCDNIPNGNCGACASPQESCAMADNGHRLCSYTRGQIGWSDLFVELRTADESWAGTDDDVWIDIGDHEFVLDNTDIDDRERGNIQGYPIWAPWLRREDIRRVLIRKSPDGFAGGWKLARVRVWFRGELICDQSPSKWLEDDDRTWSGCVFDRDVVNTLRVKVTTKDEWWAGTDDDVTLTIAGRSFNLDNAWHNDFERGNTDTFDLDPGTGIRRSAITTVRIDKSSDGFAGGWKLNGVELIVNGATIFSNQGIDRWLEDNHRSWTGMV
;
A
#
# COMPACT_ATOMS: atom_id res chain seq x y z
N MET A 1 -23.43 -29.13 -11.33
CA MET A 1 -24.60 -28.28 -11.60
C MET A 1 -24.12 -26.85 -11.39
N THR A 2 -24.04 -26.08 -12.47
CA THR A 2 -23.72 -24.64 -12.39
C THR A 2 -24.87 -23.97 -11.63
N GLY A 3 -24.57 -23.34 -10.52
CA GLY A 3 -25.55 -22.56 -9.74
C GLY A 3 -26.19 -21.43 -10.59
N PRO A 4 -27.33 -20.86 -10.15
CA PRO A 4 -27.99 -19.80 -10.88
C PRO A 4 -27.04 -18.61 -11.08
N SER A 5 -26.94 -18.13 -12.33
CA SER A 5 -26.06 -17.02 -12.71
C SER A 5 -26.45 -15.74 -11.96
N LYS A 6 -25.53 -15.16 -11.20
CA LYS A 6 -25.70 -13.86 -10.57
C LYS A 6 -25.55 -12.75 -11.62
N GLN A 7 -26.36 -11.70 -11.50
CA GLN A 7 -26.37 -10.52 -12.37
C GLN A 7 -26.18 -9.25 -11.56
N PRO A 8 -25.58 -8.19 -12.14
CA PRO A 8 -25.43 -6.92 -11.46
C PRO A 8 -26.76 -6.18 -11.32
N TYR A 9 -27.02 -5.70 -10.11
CA TYR A 9 -28.16 -4.84 -9.78
C TYR A 9 -27.72 -3.66 -8.95
N LEU A 10 -28.33 -2.50 -9.19
CA LEU A 10 -28.20 -1.31 -8.35
C LEU A 10 -29.44 -1.19 -7.46
N PHE A 11 -29.23 -1.27 -6.14
CA PHE A 11 -30.28 -1.12 -5.12
C PHE A 11 -30.28 0.32 -4.61
N LEU A 12 -31.39 1.03 -4.72
CA LEU A 12 -31.53 2.38 -4.18
C LEU A 12 -32.03 2.31 -2.75
N VAL A 13 -31.36 3.02 -1.84
CA VAL A 13 -31.70 3.07 -0.41
C VAL A 13 -33.01 3.85 -0.22
N ALA A 14 -33.98 3.29 0.53
CA ALA A 14 -35.29 3.89 0.70
C ALA A 14 -35.24 5.23 1.48
N LYS A 15 -34.43 5.31 2.49
CA LYS A 15 -34.14 6.51 3.29
C LYS A 15 -32.64 6.71 3.35
N PRO A 16 -32.06 7.54 2.47
CA PRO A 16 -30.63 7.71 2.35
C PRO A 16 -29.97 8.10 3.67
N SER A 17 -29.03 7.29 4.10
CA SER A 17 -28.04 7.51 5.16
C SER A 17 -26.97 6.45 5.06
N ILE A 18 -25.81 6.67 5.65
CA ILE A 18 -24.73 5.67 5.69
C ILE A 18 -25.21 4.39 6.39
N GLU A 19 -25.93 4.51 7.49
CA GLU A 19 -26.44 3.36 8.26
C GLU A 19 -27.44 2.55 7.43
N ALA A 20 -28.37 3.23 6.72
CA ALA A 20 -29.35 2.56 5.87
C ALA A 20 -28.69 1.87 4.68
N ARG A 21 -27.69 2.50 4.03
CA ARG A 21 -26.91 1.90 2.96
C ARG A 21 -26.16 0.65 3.45
N ARG A 22 -25.46 0.75 4.59
CA ARG A 22 -24.77 -0.39 5.21
C ARG A 22 -25.73 -1.52 5.58
N GLU A 23 -26.93 -1.19 6.03
CA GLU A 23 -27.97 -2.19 6.31
C GLU A 23 -28.42 -2.90 5.03
N VAL A 24 -28.60 -2.17 3.91
CA VAL A 24 -28.89 -2.78 2.61
C VAL A 24 -27.75 -3.72 2.21
N ALA A 25 -26.50 -3.26 2.27
CA ALA A 25 -25.33 -4.07 1.94
C ALA A 25 -25.22 -5.33 2.82
N ARG A 26 -25.41 -5.19 4.12
CA ARG A 26 -25.39 -6.31 5.08
C ARG A 26 -26.47 -7.35 4.73
N ARG A 27 -27.71 -6.90 4.49
CA ARG A 27 -28.82 -7.78 4.13
C ARG A 27 -28.57 -8.52 2.82
N LEU A 28 -28.01 -7.84 1.83
CA LEU A 28 -27.64 -8.48 0.57
C LEU A 28 -26.58 -9.57 0.79
N ARG A 29 -25.57 -9.32 1.63
CA ARG A 29 -24.55 -10.33 1.98
C ARG A 29 -25.17 -11.52 2.72
N GLU A 30 -26.09 -11.30 3.64
CA GLU A 30 -26.82 -12.36 4.36
C GLU A 30 -27.68 -13.24 3.43
N LEU A 31 -28.20 -12.67 2.33
CA LEU A 31 -28.89 -13.41 1.28
C LEU A 31 -27.92 -14.15 0.35
N GLY A 32 -26.60 -14.08 0.59
CA GLY A 32 -25.58 -14.70 -0.24
C GLY A 32 -25.28 -13.93 -1.54
N ALA A 33 -25.67 -12.65 -1.61
CA ALA A 33 -25.27 -11.76 -2.69
C ALA A 33 -23.80 -11.33 -2.53
N THR A 34 -23.17 -10.96 -3.65
CA THR A 34 -21.84 -10.35 -3.62
C THR A 34 -22.00 -8.84 -3.78
N VAL A 35 -21.79 -8.08 -2.70
CA VAL A 35 -21.78 -6.60 -2.75
C VAL A 35 -20.49 -6.19 -3.45
N VAL A 36 -20.62 -5.41 -4.52
CA VAL A 36 -19.52 -4.98 -5.39
C VAL A 36 -19.10 -3.56 -5.05
N ALA A 37 -20.09 -2.67 -4.84
CA ALA A 37 -19.86 -1.27 -4.57
C ALA A 37 -20.99 -0.63 -3.75
N GLU A 38 -20.65 0.40 -3.02
CA GLU A 38 -21.58 1.23 -2.28
C GLU A 38 -21.39 2.70 -2.73
N TYR A 39 -22.47 3.47 -2.85
CA TYR A 39 -22.43 4.82 -3.44
C TYR A 39 -23.02 5.84 -2.46
N GLY A 40 -22.18 6.68 -1.89
CA GLY A 40 -22.57 7.72 -0.93
C GLY A 40 -23.51 7.17 0.16
N GLU A 41 -24.65 7.80 0.31
CA GLU A 41 -25.72 7.34 1.22
C GLU A 41 -26.87 6.63 0.50
N VAL A 42 -26.83 6.53 -0.85
CA VAL A 42 -28.02 6.39 -1.69
C VAL A 42 -28.17 5.03 -2.38
N ALA A 43 -27.09 4.26 -2.58
CA ALA A 43 -27.21 3.04 -3.36
C ALA A 43 -26.14 1.98 -3.02
N VAL A 44 -26.47 0.72 -3.35
CA VAL A 44 -25.58 -0.44 -3.26
C VAL A 44 -25.64 -1.22 -4.56
N GLU A 45 -24.49 -1.54 -5.14
CA GLU A 45 -24.38 -2.44 -6.30
C GLU A 45 -23.98 -3.84 -5.83
N ALA A 46 -24.71 -4.85 -6.31
CA ALA A 46 -24.43 -6.22 -5.95
C ALA A 46 -24.72 -7.21 -7.11
N LEU A 47 -23.95 -8.30 -7.13
CA LEU A 47 -24.22 -9.45 -7.99
C LEU A 47 -25.22 -10.37 -7.27
N VAL A 48 -26.41 -10.55 -7.86
CA VAL A 48 -27.53 -11.27 -7.27
C VAL A 48 -28.21 -12.18 -8.27
N THR A 49 -28.86 -13.21 -7.77
CA THR A 49 -29.84 -14.00 -8.52
C THR A 49 -31.23 -13.35 -8.45
N ASP A 50 -32.14 -13.68 -9.37
CA ASP A 50 -33.52 -13.15 -9.34
C ASP A 50 -34.25 -13.48 -8.02
N ALA A 51 -34.00 -14.66 -7.44
CA ALA A 51 -34.55 -15.04 -6.13
C ALA A 51 -34.04 -14.13 -4.99
N GLN A 52 -32.78 -13.76 -5.02
CA GLN A 52 -32.19 -12.83 -4.04
C GLN A 52 -32.75 -11.41 -4.20
N VAL A 53 -33.03 -10.97 -5.42
CA VAL A 53 -33.68 -9.67 -5.68
C VAL A 53 -35.07 -9.63 -5.05
N GLU A 54 -35.91 -10.66 -5.23
CA GLU A 54 -37.24 -10.73 -4.64
C GLU A 54 -37.16 -10.78 -3.10
N ALA A 55 -36.23 -11.55 -2.54
CA ALA A 55 -35.99 -11.55 -1.10
C ALA A 55 -35.56 -10.16 -0.59
N ALA A 56 -34.68 -9.46 -1.29
CA ALA A 56 -34.24 -8.11 -0.91
C ALA A 56 -35.39 -7.08 -0.97
N ARG A 57 -36.29 -7.17 -1.93
CA ARG A 57 -37.49 -6.31 -2.06
C ARG A 57 -38.42 -6.45 -0.84
N THR A 58 -38.59 -7.65 -0.33
CA THR A 58 -39.44 -7.90 0.84
C THR A 58 -38.91 -7.29 2.13
N LEU A 59 -37.61 -7.00 2.20
CA LEU A 59 -36.98 -6.41 3.38
C LEU A 59 -37.28 -4.90 3.57
N GLY A 60 -37.83 -4.22 2.55
CA GLY A 60 -38.27 -2.82 2.63
C GLY A 60 -37.12 -1.79 2.85
N THR A 61 -35.87 -2.18 2.79
CA THR A 61 -34.72 -1.33 2.98
C THR A 61 -34.27 -0.63 1.69
N ALA A 62 -34.59 -1.22 0.54
CA ALA A 62 -34.37 -0.64 -0.79
C ALA A 62 -35.68 -0.14 -1.40
N SER A 63 -35.68 1.06 -1.99
CA SER A 63 -36.82 1.63 -2.71
C SER A 63 -36.95 1.12 -4.14
N ALA A 64 -35.84 0.70 -4.74
CA ALA A 64 -35.79 0.13 -6.07
C ALA A 64 -34.59 -0.79 -6.24
N ALA A 65 -34.69 -1.78 -7.16
CA ALA A 65 -33.61 -2.63 -7.62
C ALA A 65 -33.57 -2.57 -9.14
N LEU A 66 -32.49 -2.02 -9.70
CA LEU A 66 -32.32 -1.74 -11.13
C LEU A 66 -31.37 -2.77 -11.74
N ARG A 67 -31.85 -3.52 -12.74
CA ARG A 67 -31.03 -4.39 -13.60
C ARG A 67 -30.55 -3.71 -14.88
N GLY A 68 -31.25 -2.65 -15.28
CA GLY A 68 -31.01 -1.90 -16.51
C GLY A 68 -31.16 -0.40 -16.26
N PRO A 69 -31.13 0.41 -17.34
CA PRO A 69 -31.23 1.85 -17.19
C PRO A 69 -32.63 2.27 -16.72
N MET A 70 -32.64 3.24 -15.79
CA MET A 70 -33.86 3.93 -15.37
C MET A 70 -34.23 4.99 -16.40
N ASP A 71 -35.53 5.15 -16.69
CA ASP A 71 -36.00 6.19 -17.60
C ASP A 71 -35.89 7.60 -17.03
N ARG A 72 -36.02 8.61 -17.91
CA ARG A 72 -35.80 10.03 -17.56
C ARG A 72 -36.85 10.57 -16.60
N GLU A 73 -38.06 10.09 -16.61
CA GLU A 73 -39.14 10.62 -15.74
C GLU A 73 -38.92 10.14 -14.29
N HIS A 74 -38.55 8.90 -14.09
CA HIS A 74 -38.21 8.40 -12.77
C HIS A 74 -36.91 9.02 -12.24
N LEU A 75 -35.92 9.28 -13.11
CA LEU A 75 -34.69 10.00 -12.74
C LEU A 75 -34.97 11.39 -12.13
N LYS A 76 -35.98 12.12 -12.64
CA LYS A 76 -36.31 13.47 -12.15
C LYS A 76 -36.82 13.45 -10.71
N GLN A 77 -37.38 12.33 -10.26
CA GLN A 77 -37.96 12.16 -8.91
C GLN A 77 -36.90 11.86 -7.86
N LEU A 78 -35.69 11.51 -8.25
CA LEU A 78 -34.61 11.18 -7.35
C LEU A 78 -33.95 12.44 -6.76
N THR A 79 -33.37 12.28 -5.54
CA THR A 79 -32.49 13.30 -4.96
C THR A 79 -31.31 13.60 -5.92
N PRO A 80 -30.66 14.76 -5.82
CA PRO A 80 -29.53 15.07 -6.69
C PRO A 80 -28.41 14.02 -6.64
N GLU A 81 -28.12 13.47 -5.46
CA GLU A 81 -27.10 12.44 -5.26
C GLU A 81 -27.53 11.10 -5.90
N ALA A 82 -28.71 10.60 -5.59
CA ALA A 82 -29.23 9.37 -6.20
C ALA A 82 -29.33 9.49 -7.71
N ARG A 83 -29.69 10.67 -8.23
CA ARG A 83 -29.73 10.95 -9.67
C ARG A 83 -28.35 10.84 -10.31
N ARG A 84 -27.30 11.35 -9.65
CA ARG A 84 -25.92 11.19 -10.15
C ARG A 84 -25.55 9.71 -10.26
N VAL A 85 -25.75 8.92 -9.21
CA VAL A 85 -25.45 7.51 -9.18
C VAL A 85 -26.20 6.74 -10.25
N VAL A 86 -27.51 6.96 -10.38
CA VAL A 86 -28.34 6.31 -11.42
C VAL A 86 -27.96 6.79 -12.83
N SER A 87 -27.52 8.03 -13.00
CA SER A 87 -27.01 8.50 -14.29
C SER A 87 -25.72 7.80 -14.69
N LEU A 88 -24.80 7.57 -13.76
CA LEU A 88 -23.60 6.75 -13.98
C LEU A 88 -23.97 5.31 -14.32
N TRP A 89 -24.90 4.71 -13.57
CA TRP A 89 -25.43 3.38 -13.88
C TRP A 89 -26.01 3.31 -15.28
N ASN A 90 -26.87 4.26 -15.65
CA ASN A 90 -27.48 4.31 -16.99
C ASN A 90 -26.44 4.44 -18.11
N ALA A 91 -25.36 5.20 -17.88
CA ALA A 91 -24.31 5.42 -18.87
C ALA A 91 -23.61 4.12 -19.27
N ARG A 92 -23.50 3.14 -18.37
CA ARG A 92 -22.91 1.80 -18.67
C ARG A 92 -23.68 1.05 -19.77
N PHE A 93 -24.95 1.36 -19.96
CA PHE A 93 -25.78 0.76 -21.00
C PHE A 93 -25.77 1.54 -22.32
N SER A 94 -25.07 2.67 -22.39
CA SER A 94 -24.96 3.46 -23.60
C SER A 94 -24.13 2.75 -24.69
N ALA A 95 -24.42 3.01 -25.94
CA ALA A 95 -23.64 2.47 -27.07
C ALA A 95 -22.21 3.03 -27.06
N GLY A 96 -22.02 4.29 -26.58
CA GLY A 96 -20.72 4.94 -26.46
C GLY A 96 -19.82 4.22 -25.46
N PHE A 97 -20.32 3.98 -24.24
CA PHE A 97 -19.56 3.27 -23.21
C PHE A 97 -19.22 1.84 -23.64
N ARG A 98 -20.18 1.09 -24.20
CA ARG A 98 -19.90 -0.26 -24.71
C ARG A 98 -18.82 -0.29 -25.78
N LYS A 99 -18.78 0.72 -26.66
CA LYS A 99 -17.72 0.81 -27.67
C LYS A 99 -16.34 1.01 -27.05
N ILE A 100 -16.23 1.84 -26.01
CA ILE A 100 -14.99 2.11 -25.29
C ILE A 100 -14.49 0.83 -24.60
N THR A 101 -15.35 0.16 -23.83
CA THR A 101 -14.98 -1.06 -23.08
C THR A 101 -14.69 -2.27 -23.99
N GLN A 102 -15.13 -2.25 -25.23
CA GLN A 102 -14.85 -3.28 -26.23
C GLN A 102 -13.57 -3.05 -27.02
N ASP A 103 -13.03 -1.83 -27.01
CA ASP A 103 -11.75 -1.53 -27.65
C ASP A 103 -10.62 -2.12 -26.82
N LYS A 104 -10.00 -3.17 -27.34
CA LYS A 104 -8.91 -3.90 -26.70
C LYS A 104 -7.62 -3.82 -27.52
N SER A 105 -7.55 -2.87 -28.45
CA SER A 105 -6.44 -2.74 -29.41
C SER A 105 -5.07 -2.53 -28.73
N LEU A 106 -5.05 -1.97 -27.52
CA LEU A 106 -3.83 -1.71 -26.75
C LEU A 106 -3.56 -2.73 -25.63
N ARG A 107 -4.37 -3.77 -25.47
CA ARG A 107 -4.15 -4.77 -24.42
C ARG A 107 -2.82 -5.48 -24.57
N GLY A 108 -2.11 -5.64 -23.45
CA GLY A 108 -0.80 -6.28 -23.39
C GLY A 108 0.34 -5.41 -23.93
N THR A 109 0.08 -4.13 -24.24
CA THR A 109 1.13 -3.18 -24.57
C THR A 109 1.84 -2.74 -23.29
N SER A 110 3.16 -2.84 -23.26
CA SER A 110 3.97 -2.41 -22.11
C SER A 110 3.81 -0.92 -21.82
N TRP A 111 3.78 -0.55 -20.56
CA TRP A 111 3.79 0.84 -20.11
C TRP A 111 5.04 1.62 -20.56
N ALA A 112 6.14 0.93 -20.93
CA ALA A 112 7.34 1.52 -21.46
C ALA A 112 7.23 2.02 -22.91
N THR A 113 6.04 2.05 -23.51
CA THR A 113 5.86 2.55 -24.88
C THR A 113 5.91 4.07 -24.96
N GLU A 114 6.28 4.57 -26.14
CA GLU A 114 6.32 6.01 -26.40
C GLU A 114 4.93 6.65 -26.14
N GLY A 115 4.91 7.71 -25.34
CA GLY A 115 3.70 8.41 -24.94
C GLY A 115 3.12 7.99 -23.59
N PHE A 116 3.66 6.95 -22.97
CA PHE A 116 3.35 6.56 -21.60
C PHE A 116 4.53 6.92 -20.69
N ASP A 117 4.54 8.12 -20.16
CA ASP A 117 5.45 8.52 -19.09
C ASP A 117 4.70 8.32 -17.77
N ALA A 118 4.75 7.12 -17.21
CA ALA A 118 4.38 6.98 -15.81
C ALA A 118 5.40 7.75 -14.97
N PRO A 119 4.96 8.66 -14.12
CA PRO A 119 5.89 9.28 -13.19
C PRO A 119 6.34 8.24 -12.22
N LEU A 120 7.59 8.37 -11.83
CA LEU A 120 8.03 7.83 -10.55
C LEU A 120 7.04 8.24 -9.46
N PRO A 121 6.71 7.37 -8.49
CA PRO A 121 5.67 7.63 -7.49
C PRO A 121 5.82 9.05 -6.94
N TYR A 122 4.80 9.85 -7.18
CA TYR A 122 4.80 11.27 -6.88
C TYR A 122 4.42 11.47 -5.41
N SER A 123 5.32 11.16 -4.53
CA SER A 123 5.35 11.74 -3.20
C SER A 123 6.30 12.94 -3.22
N ALA A 124 5.93 13.97 -3.97
CA ALA A 124 6.70 15.20 -3.90
C ALA A 124 6.37 15.87 -2.58
N ILE A 125 7.35 15.96 -1.72
CA ILE A 125 7.29 16.88 -0.59
C ILE A 125 7.00 18.25 -1.17
N ASP A 126 5.90 18.87 -0.74
CA ASP A 126 5.63 20.25 -1.10
C ASP A 126 6.78 21.11 -0.57
N PRO A 127 7.48 21.88 -1.44
CA PRO A 127 8.60 22.70 -0.98
C PRO A 127 8.22 23.67 0.14
N SER A 128 6.99 24.21 0.13
CA SER A 128 6.51 25.12 1.16
C SER A 128 6.25 24.40 2.47
N ALA A 129 5.66 23.20 2.42
CA ALA A 129 5.44 22.36 3.59
C ALA A 129 6.78 21.90 4.20
N PHE A 130 7.76 21.57 3.38
CA PHE A 130 9.11 21.23 3.85
C PHE A 130 9.78 22.43 4.56
N LEU A 131 9.75 23.60 3.95
CA LEU A 131 10.32 24.81 4.57
C LEU A 131 9.61 25.19 5.87
N GLU A 132 8.29 25.00 5.95
CA GLU A 132 7.51 25.23 7.17
C GLU A 132 7.85 24.21 8.26
N LEU A 133 8.01 22.95 7.90
CA LEU A 133 8.51 21.89 8.80
C LEU A 133 9.88 22.26 9.35
N CYS A 134 10.85 22.60 8.49
CA CYS A 134 12.18 23.00 8.93
C CYS A 134 12.13 24.17 9.93
N ARG A 135 11.33 25.23 9.67
CA ARG A 135 11.17 26.36 10.60
C ARG A 135 10.56 25.96 11.94
N ARG A 136 9.57 25.09 11.91
CA ARG A 136 8.96 24.55 13.12
C ARG A 136 10.00 23.81 13.95
N MET A 137 10.79 22.95 13.30
CA MET A 137 11.84 22.18 13.96
C MET A 137 12.99 23.06 14.48
N GLU A 138 13.35 24.13 13.73
CA GLU A 138 14.31 25.14 14.24
C GLU A 138 13.81 25.76 15.55
N THR A 139 12.52 26.06 15.62
CA THR A 139 11.90 26.67 16.82
C THR A 139 11.78 25.67 17.96
N GLU A 140 11.33 24.45 17.69
CA GLU A 140 11.06 23.43 18.70
C GLU A 140 12.36 22.80 19.27
N ARG A 141 13.37 22.61 18.42
CA ARG A 141 14.62 21.92 18.79
C ARG A 141 15.83 22.85 18.97
N GLY A 142 15.67 24.15 18.68
CA GLY A 142 16.76 25.12 18.82
C GLY A 142 17.92 24.90 17.83
N VAL A 143 17.68 24.24 16.69
CA VAL A 143 18.67 23.97 15.64
C VAL A 143 18.53 24.96 14.50
N THR A 144 19.57 25.14 13.69
CA THR A 144 19.51 25.91 12.44
C THR A 144 19.56 24.97 11.26
N LEU A 145 18.49 24.87 10.49
CA LEU A 145 18.36 23.99 9.34
C LEU A 145 18.37 24.79 8.02
N LEU A 146 17.67 25.92 7.99
CA LEU A 146 17.48 26.68 6.76
C LEU A 146 18.57 27.74 6.55
N PRO A 147 18.96 28.02 5.27
CA PRO A 147 19.80 29.16 4.96
C PRO A 147 19.24 30.47 5.54
N ALA A 148 20.12 31.34 6.03
CA ALA A 148 19.76 32.57 6.76
C ALA A 148 18.85 33.54 5.95
N ASP A 149 18.90 33.46 4.64
CA ASP A 149 18.11 34.29 3.71
C ASP A 149 16.80 33.63 3.26
N THR A 150 16.37 32.52 3.90
CA THR A 150 15.12 31.83 3.57
C THR A 150 13.90 32.72 3.89
N PRO A 151 13.05 33.11 2.89
CA PRO A 151 11.92 33.99 3.13
C PRO A 151 10.91 33.43 4.16
N ALA A 152 10.40 34.27 5.04
CA ALA A 152 9.44 33.87 6.07
C ALA A 152 8.10 33.34 5.51
N ARG A 153 7.71 33.74 4.29
CA ARG A 153 6.60 33.20 3.49
C ARG A 153 6.93 33.32 2.02
N GLN A 154 6.82 32.23 1.27
CA GLN A 154 6.75 32.32 -0.20
C GLN A 154 5.31 32.65 -0.60
N THR A 155 4.99 33.94 -0.71
CA THR A 155 3.68 34.41 -1.23
C THR A 155 3.71 34.73 -2.73
N LYS A 156 4.87 34.61 -3.39
CA LYS A 156 5.03 34.75 -4.85
C LYS A 156 6.17 33.87 -5.32
N GLN A 157 5.95 33.18 -6.45
CA GLN A 157 7.03 32.55 -7.21
C GLN A 157 8.17 33.56 -7.44
N PRO A 158 9.44 33.14 -7.31
CA PRO A 158 10.56 34.02 -7.58
C PRO A 158 10.49 34.50 -9.05
N SER A 159 10.66 35.78 -9.26
CA SER A 159 10.55 36.45 -10.56
C SER A 159 11.65 36.07 -11.59
N ARG A 160 12.51 35.13 -11.26
CA ARG A 160 13.43 34.42 -12.14
C ARG A 160 13.54 32.97 -11.66
N GLU A 161 12.95 32.06 -12.41
CA GLU A 161 13.21 30.64 -12.22
C GLU A 161 14.72 30.40 -12.40
N PRO A 162 15.39 29.73 -11.42
CA PRO A 162 16.73 29.25 -11.63
C PRO A 162 16.72 28.34 -12.86
N LYS A 163 17.76 28.43 -13.70
CA LYS A 163 17.87 27.54 -14.88
C LYS A 163 17.63 26.11 -14.43
N PRO A 164 16.67 25.41 -15.03
CA PRO A 164 16.36 24.05 -14.62
C PRO A 164 17.61 23.18 -14.80
N MET A 165 17.88 22.35 -13.81
CA MET A 165 18.93 21.34 -13.84
C MET A 165 18.71 20.43 -15.07
N THR A 166 19.73 20.18 -15.87
CA THR A 166 19.64 19.19 -16.96
C THR A 166 19.43 17.80 -16.36
N MET A 167 18.87 16.87 -17.13
CA MET A 167 18.68 15.49 -16.66
C MET A 167 19.98 14.85 -16.17
N ARG A 168 21.10 15.06 -16.87
CA ARG A 168 22.40 14.56 -16.43
C ARG A 168 22.82 15.14 -15.07
N GLN A 169 22.67 16.46 -14.87
CA GLN A 169 22.96 17.10 -13.60
C GLN A 169 22.04 16.62 -12.48
N PHE A 170 20.79 16.34 -12.80
CA PHE A 170 19.83 15.79 -11.85
C PHE A 170 20.23 14.36 -11.44
N THR A 171 20.56 13.50 -12.39
CA THR A 171 21.02 12.13 -12.13
C THR A 171 22.34 12.12 -11.33
N ASP A 172 23.31 12.98 -11.69
CA ASP A 172 24.56 13.11 -10.93
C ASP A 172 24.32 13.60 -9.49
N TYR A 173 23.32 14.46 -9.29
CA TYR A 173 22.92 14.97 -7.97
C TYR A 173 22.23 13.91 -7.14
N GLU A 174 21.29 13.16 -7.73
CA GLU A 174 20.59 12.03 -7.11
C GLU A 174 21.58 10.94 -6.68
N HIS A 175 22.51 10.53 -7.54
CA HIS A 175 23.54 9.53 -7.20
C HIS A 175 24.39 9.98 -5.99
N LYS A 176 24.77 11.23 -5.92
CA LYS A 176 25.52 11.76 -4.77
C LYS A 176 24.70 11.72 -3.47
N LEU A 177 23.39 11.93 -3.55
CA LEU A 177 22.51 11.77 -2.39
C LEU A 177 22.34 10.30 -2.01
N ALA A 178 22.33 9.38 -2.98
CA ALA A 178 22.27 7.94 -2.73
C ALA A 178 23.56 7.37 -2.08
N ASP A 179 24.70 8.06 -2.19
CA ASP A 179 25.90 7.73 -1.43
C ASP A 179 25.74 7.98 0.09
N ARG A 180 24.75 8.80 0.50
CA ARG A 180 24.54 9.18 1.89
C ARG A 180 23.23 8.65 2.46
N TYR A 181 22.18 8.52 1.65
CA TYR A 181 20.85 8.14 2.06
C TYR A 181 20.38 6.90 1.29
N ASP A 182 19.37 6.21 1.81
CA ASP A 182 18.65 5.20 1.04
C ASP A 182 18.22 5.78 -0.34
N GLU A 183 18.30 4.97 -1.38
CA GLU A 183 18.04 5.42 -2.77
C GLU A 183 16.68 6.10 -2.94
N ARG A 184 15.64 5.65 -2.18
CA ARG A 184 14.31 6.25 -2.22
C ARG A 184 14.29 7.64 -1.62
N ILE A 185 14.95 7.81 -0.47
CA ILE A 185 15.11 9.11 0.19
C ILE A 185 15.93 10.04 -0.69
N ALA A 186 17.04 9.56 -1.23
CA ALA A 186 17.91 10.32 -2.14
C ALA A 186 17.13 10.87 -3.33
N TYR A 187 16.28 10.05 -3.93
CA TYR A 187 15.42 10.45 -5.03
C TYR A 187 14.45 11.60 -4.63
N HIS A 188 13.77 11.48 -3.50
CA HIS A 188 12.85 12.51 -3.03
C HIS A 188 13.57 13.80 -2.65
N LEU A 189 14.72 13.69 -2.01
CA LEU A 189 15.56 14.84 -1.68
C LEU A 189 16.12 15.53 -2.93
N ALA A 190 16.51 14.76 -3.96
CA ALA A 190 16.96 15.32 -5.22
C ALA A 190 15.88 16.14 -5.90
N ARG A 191 14.64 15.66 -5.92
CA ARG A 191 13.49 16.38 -6.47
C ARG A 191 13.15 17.61 -5.65
N LEU A 192 13.15 17.49 -4.34
CA LEU A 192 12.91 18.60 -3.43
C LEU A 192 13.97 19.70 -3.61
N GLY A 193 15.25 19.33 -3.62
CA GLY A 193 16.37 20.25 -3.87
C GLY A 193 16.26 20.94 -5.23
N ARG A 194 15.88 20.22 -6.29
CA ARG A 194 15.64 20.78 -7.62
C ARG A 194 14.50 21.83 -7.60
N ARG A 195 13.41 21.58 -6.89
CA ARG A 195 12.24 22.49 -6.78
C ARG A 195 12.54 23.71 -5.91
N LEU A 196 13.28 23.52 -4.82
CA LEU A 196 13.70 24.60 -3.93
C LEU A 196 14.80 25.48 -4.55
N GLY A 197 15.59 24.94 -5.48
CA GLY A 197 16.64 25.64 -6.19
C GLY A 197 18.05 25.49 -5.58
N PRO A 198 19.10 25.96 -6.28
CA PRO A 198 20.48 25.64 -5.98
C PRO A 198 20.95 25.95 -4.55
N ARG A 199 20.40 26.95 -3.91
CA ARG A 199 20.76 27.35 -2.55
C ARG A 199 20.40 26.33 -1.48
N TYR A 200 19.49 25.39 -1.79
CA TYR A 200 19.06 24.32 -0.90
C TYR A 200 19.73 22.99 -1.21
N HIS A 201 20.60 22.93 -2.25
CA HIS A 201 21.24 21.67 -2.64
C HIS A 201 22.16 21.13 -1.53
N GLU A 202 22.93 22.00 -0.88
CA GLU A 202 23.79 21.60 0.24
C GLU A 202 22.97 21.13 1.44
N LEU A 203 21.87 21.83 1.74
CA LEU A 203 20.96 21.41 2.80
C LEU A 203 20.48 19.96 2.63
N MET A 204 20.20 19.53 1.40
CA MET A 204 19.74 18.14 1.16
C MET A 204 20.80 17.09 1.54
N PHE A 205 22.10 17.45 1.58
CA PHE A 205 23.17 16.56 2.03
C PHE A 205 23.41 16.59 3.54
N GLU A 206 22.92 17.63 4.21
CA GLU A 206 23.20 17.91 5.62
C GLU A 206 21.97 17.74 6.52
N LEU A 207 20.87 17.14 5.98
CA LEU A 207 19.69 16.89 6.80
C LEU A 207 20.04 15.90 7.91
N PRO A 208 19.70 16.21 9.17
CA PRO A 208 19.88 15.27 10.27
C PRO A 208 18.97 14.08 10.11
N ASP A 209 19.40 12.90 10.56
CA ASP A 209 18.68 11.64 10.37
C ASP A 209 17.27 11.69 10.96
N TRP A 210 17.07 12.27 12.13
CA TRP A 210 15.73 12.48 12.71
C TRP A 210 14.80 13.33 11.84
N LEU A 211 15.34 14.23 11.00
CA LEU A 211 14.53 14.99 10.04
C LEU A 211 14.25 14.17 8.78
N ILE A 212 15.17 13.30 8.40
CA ILE A 212 14.96 12.30 7.34
C ILE A 212 13.81 11.37 7.72
N ASP A 213 13.79 10.87 8.96
CA ASP A 213 12.70 10.02 9.45
C ASP A 213 11.35 10.76 9.43
N LEU A 214 11.35 12.00 9.90
CA LEU A 214 10.15 12.84 9.86
C LEU A 214 9.70 13.17 8.42
N ILE A 215 10.64 13.37 7.51
CA ILE A 215 10.37 13.51 6.07
C ILE A 215 9.81 12.21 5.52
N TRP A 216 10.36 11.08 5.92
CA TRP A 216 9.86 9.76 5.55
C TRP A 216 8.43 9.54 6.05
N GLU A 217 8.12 9.89 7.29
CA GLU A 217 6.77 9.87 7.85
C GLU A 217 5.81 10.82 7.11
N LEU A 218 6.30 12.00 6.68
CA LEU A 218 5.51 12.95 5.88
C LEU A 218 5.28 12.47 4.45
N LEU A 219 6.23 11.75 3.87
CA LEU A 219 6.10 11.08 2.57
C LEU A 219 5.18 9.87 2.65
N HIS A 220 5.17 9.24 3.82
CA HIS A 220 4.37 8.07 4.14
C HIS A 220 3.55 8.34 5.42
N PRO A 221 2.59 9.31 5.39
CA PRO A 221 1.88 9.78 6.59
C PRO A 221 1.08 8.69 7.30
N GLU A 222 1.20 7.47 6.87
CA GLU A 222 0.51 6.31 7.39
C GLU A 222 1.54 5.24 7.74
N VAL A 223 2.04 5.35 8.97
CA VAL A 223 2.80 4.28 9.66
C VAL A 223 1.84 3.13 9.97
N GLY A 224 1.30 2.56 8.93
CA GLY A 224 0.49 1.36 8.93
C GLY A 224 0.61 0.79 7.55
N CYS A 225 1.21 -0.35 7.45
CA CYS A 225 1.30 -1.02 6.19
C CYS A 225 -0.12 -1.38 5.71
N TRP A 226 -0.53 -0.86 4.57
CA TRP A 226 -1.86 -1.12 4.03
C TRP A 226 -1.85 -2.38 3.18
N LYS A 227 -2.77 -3.27 3.48
CA LYS A 227 -3.11 -4.39 2.61
C LYS A 227 -4.38 -4.07 1.85
N MET A 228 -4.45 -4.47 0.60
CA MET A 228 -5.63 -4.27 -0.24
C MET A 228 -6.72 -5.28 0.15
N THR A 229 -7.31 -5.09 1.32
CA THR A 229 -8.34 -5.98 1.91
C THR A 229 -9.40 -5.18 2.62
N GLY A 230 -10.62 -5.74 2.74
CA GLY A 230 -11.70 -5.12 3.49
C GLY A 230 -12.45 -4.00 2.76
N GLU A 231 -13.04 -3.08 3.50
CA GLU A 231 -13.85 -1.99 2.95
C GLU A 231 -13.02 -0.71 2.78
N MET A 232 -13.09 -0.10 1.60
CA MET A 232 -12.31 1.08 1.25
C MET A 232 -13.20 2.22 0.78
N SER A 233 -13.00 3.41 1.35
CA SER A 233 -13.66 4.63 0.90
C SER A 233 -12.85 5.29 -0.22
N VAL A 234 -13.51 5.64 -1.33
CA VAL A 234 -12.89 6.23 -2.50
C VAL A 234 -13.60 7.53 -2.87
N GLY A 235 -12.90 8.64 -2.70
CA GLY A 235 -13.35 9.94 -3.21
C GLY A 235 -12.98 10.07 -4.69
N ILE A 236 -13.95 10.22 -5.58
CA ILE A 236 -13.71 10.49 -7.00
C ILE A 236 -14.01 11.96 -7.26
N VAL A 237 -12.98 12.77 -7.44
CA VAL A 237 -13.08 14.23 -7.58
C VAL A 237 -12.72 14.64 -9.00
N PHE A 238 -13.72 15.12 -9.75
CA PHE A 238 -13.50 15.73 -11.05
C PHE A 238 -13.20 17.21 -10.87
N ALA A 239 -11.98 17.63 -11.18
CA ALA A 239 -11.55 19.02 -11.13
C ALA A 239 -11.52 19.59 -12.55
N GLU A 240 -12.47 20.46 -12.91
CA GLU A 240 -12.62 21.01 -14.25
C GLU A 240 -12.91 22.53 -14.21
N SER A 241 -12.74 23.22 -15.34
CA SER A 241 -12.93 24.66 -15.38
C SER A 241 -14.40 25.07 -15.26
N GLY A 242 -14.66 26.06 -14.42
CA GLY A 242 -15.93 26.77 -14.36
C GLY A 242 -16.05 27.91 -15.40
N LYS A 243 -14.95 28.22 -16.10
CA LYS A 243 -14.91 29.33 -17.09
C LYS A 243 -15.36 28.85 -18.47
N SER A 244 -16.05 29.72 -19.19
CA SER A 244 -16.39 29.47 -20.60
C SER A 244 -15.12 29.34 -21.44
N GLY A 245 -15.01 28.23 -22.21
CA GLY A 245 -13.82 27.89 -23.02
C GLY A 245 -12.64 27.33 -22.26
N GLY A 246 -12.73 27.16 -20.93
CA GLY A 246 -11.71 26.49 -20.14
C GLY A 246 -11.75 24.95 -20.29
N PRO A 247 -10.74 24.25 -19.76
CA PRO A 247 -10.67 22.79 -19.86
C PRO A 247 -11.80 22.13 -19.06
N THR A 248 -12.68 21.41 -19.76
CA THR A 248 -13.83 20.70 -19.21
C THR A 248 -13.99 19.33 -19.81
N PHE A 249 -14.69 18.45 -19.12
CA PHE A 249 -15.21 17.20 -19.67
C PHE A 249 -16.61 17.43 -20.25
N THR A 250 -16.92 16.79 -21.34
CA THR A 250 -18.34 16.61 -21.74
C THR A 250 -19.03 15.69 -20.71
N THR A 251 -20.35 15.77 -20.62
CA THR A 251 -21.11 14.85 -19.74
C THR A 251 -20.84 13.39 -20.06
N ALA A 252 -20.69 13.05 -21.35
CA ALA A 252 -20.35 11.69 -21.76
C ALA A 252 -18.95 11.27 -21.28
N GLU A 253 -17.93 12.10 -21.50
CA GLU A 253 -16.59 11.83 -21.03
C GLU A 253 -16.52 11.65 -19.52
N ARG A 254 -17.17 12.54 -18.76
CA ARG A 254 -17.22 12.46 -17.30
C ARG A 254 -17.83 11.15 -16.82
N ASN A 255 -18.93 10.74 -17.43
CA ASN A 255 -19.58 9.46 -17.10
C ASN A 255 -18.73 8.26 -17.50
N ASP A 256 -18.08 8.31 -18.67
CA ASP A 256 -17.21 7.24 -19.15
C ASP A 256 -16.01 7.07 -18.20
N VAL A 257 -15.30 8.17 -17.88
CA VAL A 257 -14.14 8.16 -16.97
C VAL A 257 -14.53 7.63 -15.58
N CYS A 258 -15.64 8.11 -15.02
CA CYS A 258 -16.10 7.65 -13.72
C CYS A 258 -16.44 6.14 -13.73
N ASN A 259 -17.10 5.66 -14.78
CA ASN A 259 -17.42 4.24 -14.90
C ASN A 259 -16.17 3.38 -15.13
N GLU A 260 -15.18 3.84 -15.89
CA GLU A 260 -13.91 3.14 -16.07
C GLU A 260 -13.13 3.05 -14.74
N ILE A 261 -13.07 4.14 -13.95
CA ILE A 261 -12.50 4.10 -12.60
C ILE A 261 -13.18 3.01 -11.75
N ILE A 262 -14.52 3.02 -11.70
CA ILE A 262 -15.28 2.03 -10.94
C ILE A 262 -15.06 0.61 -11.50
N THR A 263 -14.94 0.46 -12.82
CA THR A 263 -14.67 -0.83 -13.48
C THR A 263 -13.31 -1.38 -13.07
N GLY A 264 -12.26 -0.55 -13.06
CA GLY A 264 -10.91 -0.97 -12.66
C GLY A 264 -10.85 -1.41 -11.19
N LEU A 265 -11.47 -0.65 -10.29
CA LEU A 265 -11.54 -1.01 -8.88
C LEU A 265 -12.36 -2.30 -8.65
N ASN A 266 -13.49 -2.45 -9.32
CA ASN A 266 -14.30 -3.67 -9.23
C ASN A 266 -13.57 -4.89 -9.83
N TRP A 267 -12.77 -4.68 -10.87
CA TRP A 267 -11.91 -5.73 -11.40
C TRP A 267 -10.90 -6.21 -10.34
N LEU A 268 -10.20 -5.30 -9.65
CA LEU A 268 -9.31 -5.65 -8.53
C LEU A 268 -10.05 -6.50 -7.48
N ALA A 269 -11.22 -6.05 -7.03
CA ALA A 269 -12.01 -6.79 -6.05
C ALA A 269 -12.41 -8.20 -6.52
N SER A 270 -12.59 -8.39 -7.83
CA SER A 270 -12.97 -9.68 -8.41
C SER A 270 -11.84 -10.70 -8.45
N LEU A 271 -10.57 -10.25 -8.43
CA LEU A 271 -9.40 -11.12 -8.56
C LEU A 271 -9.12 -11.95 -7.30
N HIS A 272 -9.51 -11.45 -6.13
CA HIS A 272 -9.29 -12.15 -4.85
C HIS A 272 -10.48 -11.98 -3.91
N PRO A 273 -11.58 -12.71 -4.11
CA PRO A 273 -12.78 -12.57 -3.29
C PRO A 273 -12.56 -12.78 -1.79
N ALA A 274 -11.57 -13.61 -1.41
CA ALA A 274 -11.22 -13.86 -0.01
C ALA A 274 -10.66 -12.62 0.70
N ALA A 275 -10.13 -11.63 -0.02
CA ALA A 275 -9.69 -10.35 0.55
C ALA A 275 -10.86 -9.51 1.07
N GLY A 276 -12.10 -9.84 0.69
CA GLY A 276 -13.30 -9.12 1.14
C GLY A 276 -13.37 -7.68 0.65
N LEU A 277 -12.68 -7.36 -0.43
CA LEU A 277 -12.53 -6.01 -0.94
C LEU A 277 -13.88 -5.44 -1.41
N THR A 278 -14.26 -4.30 -0.86
CA THR A 278 -15.48 -3.57 -1.22
C THR A 278 -15.19 -2.07 -1.26
N TRP A 279 -15.76 -1.39 -2.26
CA TRP A 279 -15.54 0.03 -2.49
C TRP A 279 -16.76 0.86 -2.07
N VAL A 280 -16.51 1.96 -1.37
CA VAL A 280 -17.52 2.96 -1.00
C VAL A 280 -17.16 4.28 -1.69
N TYR A 281 -17.95 4.68 -2.68
CA TYR A 281 -17.67 5.84 -3.51
C TYR A 281 -18.34 7.11 -3.02
N ASP A 282 -17.58 8.22 -2.96
CA ASP A 282 -18.09 9.58 -2.96
C ASP A 282 -17.63 10.29 -4.24
N THR A 283 -18.57 10.65 -5.12
CA THR A 283 -18.25 11.24 -6.43
C THR A 283 -18.63 12.72 -6.46
N GLN A 284 -17.66 13.57 -6.77
CA GLN A 284 -17.85 15.03 -6.81
C GLN A 284 -17.37 15.62 -8.14
N PHE A 285 -18.18 16.48 -8.72
CA PHE A 285 -17.88 17.26 -9.93
C PHE A 285 -17.64 18.72 -9.53
N ILE A 286 -16.39 19.15 -9.58
CA ILE A 286 -15.95 20.43 -9.02
C ILE A 286 -15.54 21.36 -10.15
N ALA A 287 -16.30 22.48 -10.29
CA ALA A 287 -15.96 23.55 -11.20
C ALA A 287 -15.03 24.55 -10.50
N ILE A 288 -13.82 24.73 -11.01
CA ILE A 288 -12.82 25.65 -10.48
C ILE A 288 -12.45 26.74 -11.47
N ASP A 289 -11.85 27.81 -10.98
CA ASP A 289 -11.39 28.94 -11.78
C ASP A 289 -9.84 29.01 -11.82
N ALA A 290 -9.18 27.86 -11.87
CA ALA A 290 -7.74 27.81 -12.05
C ALA A 290 -7.34 28.45 -13.39
N ALA A 291 -6.18 29.08 -13.43
CA ALA A 291 -5.59 29.49 -14.68
C ALA A 291 -5.23 28.25 -15.50
N ASP A 292 -5.39 28.34 -16.81
CA ASP A 292 -4.92 27.29 -17.72
C ASP A 292 -3.38 27.35 -17.71
N GLY A 293 -2.78 26.69 -16.74
CA GLY A 293 -1.34 26.70 -16.57
C GLY A 293 -0.72 25.59 -17.39
N ASN A 294 0.18 25.95 -18.29
CA ASN A 294 1.19 25.06 -18.84
C ASN A 294 2.23 24.65 -17.79
N ASN A 295 1.88 24.66 -16.52
CA ASN A 295 2.80 24.27 -15.47
C ASN A 295 2.72 22.77 -15.28
N ASP A 296 3.42 22.14 -16.14
CA ASP A 296 3.49 20.72 -16.39
C ASP A 296 3.97 19.86 -15.19
N SER A 297 4.36 20.45 -14.09
CA SER A 297 4.95 19.67 -13.00
C SER A 297 4.14 19.69 -11.70
N ASP A 298 3.10 20.51 -11.60
CA ASP A 298 2.43 20.74 -10.33
C ASP A 298 0.90 20.61 -10.43
N GLU A 299 0.34 19.62 -9.76
CA GLU A 299 -1.10 19.45 -9.64
C GLU A 299 -1.75 20.50 -8.71
N GLN A 300 -0.94 21.23 -7.92
CA GLN A 300 -1.42 22.13 -6.88
C GLN A 300 -2.36 23.21 -7.42
N TYR A 301 -2.09 23.74 -8.62
CA TYR A 301 -2.84 24.83 -9.20
C TYR A 301 -4.30 24.51 -9.53
N TRP A 302 -4.64 23.23 -9.75
CA TRP A 302 -6.03 22.77 -9.95
C TRP A 302 -6.53 21.95 -8.74
N ARG A 303 -5.67 21.16 -8.08
CA ARG A 303 -6.04 20.31 -6.94
C ARG A 303 -6.52 21.15 -5.75
N ASP A 304 -5.72 22.15 -5.34
CA ASP A 304 -6.04 22.95 -4.16
C ASP A 304 -7.35 23.76 -4.32
N PRO A 305 -7.59 24.47 -5.45
CA PRO A 305 -8.90 25.07 -5.71
C PRO A 305 -10.05 24.05 -5.76
N ALA A 306 -9.83 22.83 -6.24
CA ALA A 306 -10.85 21.80 -6.23
C ALA A 306 -11.17 21.38 -4.79
N MET A 307 -10.14 21.09 -3.98
CA MET A 307 -10.32 20.73 -2.58
C MET A 307 -11.00 21.80 -1.75
N ALA A 308 -10.79 23.09 -2.06
CA ALA A 308 -11.51 24.20 -1.41
C ALA A 308 -13.03 24.19 -1.68
N LYS A 309 -13.48 23.45 -2.69
CA LYS A 309 -14.91 23.32 -3.06
C LYS A 309 -15.47 21.93 -2.78
N VAL A 310 -14.63 20.96 -2.46
CA VAL A 310 -15.08 19.63 -1.99
C VAL A 310 -15.84 19.80 -0.69
N THR A 311 -16.98 19.14 -0.59
CA THR A 311 -17.78 19.10 0.64
C THR A 311 -18.15 17.66 0.95
N TYR A 312 -18.00 17.27 2.20
CA TYR A 312 -18.38 15.93 2.64
C TYR A 312 -19.18 16.02 3.94
N ARG A 313 -20.44 15.61 3.90
CA ARG A 313 -21.38 15.65 5.06
C ARG A 313 -21.42 17.02 5.77
N GLY A 314 -21.37 18.09 5.00
CA GLY A 314 -21.37 19.46 5.52
C GLY A 314 -20.00 20.01 5.92
N THR A 315 -18.95 19.19 5.95
CA THR A 315 -17.57 19.63 6.15
C THR A 315 -17.03 20.23 4.85
N THR A 316 -16.31 21.36 4.95
CA THR A 316 -15.56 22.01 3.87
C THR A 316 -14.08 22.01 4.19
N TYR A 317 -13.23 22.11 3.18
CA TYR A 317 -11.78 21.98 3.33
C TYR A 317 -11.05 23.26 2.90
N ALA A 318 -9.86 23.48 3.45
CA ALA A 318 -9.12 24.74 3.25
C ALA A 318 -8.48 24.89 1.84
N GLY A 319 -8.53 23.85 1.00
CA GLY A 319 -7.90 23.87 -0.33
C GLY A 319 -6.37 23.85 -0.25
N THR A 320 -5.84 22.91 0.48
CA THR A 320 -4.41 22.64 0.64
C THR A 320 -4.14 21.14 0.45
N TRP A 321 -2.88 20.74 0.40
CA TRP A 321 -2.52 19.34 0.40
C TRP A 321 -3.11 18.57 1.61
N ALA A 322 -3.04 19.17 2.80
CA ALA A 322 -3.62 18.57 4.02
C ALA A 322 -5.14 18.32 3.91
N SER A 323 -5.83 19.08 3.06
CA SER A 323 -7.27 18.87 2.81
C SER A 323 -7.59 17.54 2.15
N VAL A 324 -6.66 16.97 1.35
CA VAL A 324 -6.83 15.64 0.76
C VAL A 324 -6.82 14.57 1.85
N ALA A 325 -5.87 14.66 2.79
CA ALA A 325 -5.79 13.75 3.93
C ALA A 325 -7.02 13.88 4.86
N ALA A 326 -7.45 15.11 5.15
CA ALA A 326 -8.63 15.36 5.97
C ALA A 326 -9.90 14.77 5.33
N TYR A 327 -10.12 15.00 4.04
CA TYR A 327 -11.28 14.45 3.31
C TYR A 327 -11.26 12.92 3.31
N ARG A 328 -10.10 12.31 3.09
CA ARG A 328 -9.93 10.84 3.18
C ARG A 328 -10.35 10.32 4.55
N GLU A 329 -9.81 10.92 5.62
CA GLU A 329 -10.09 10.48 6.98
C GLU A 329 -11.57 10.65 7.33
N ASP A 330 -12.20 11.76 6.94
CA ASP A 330 -13.64 11.96 7.11
C ASP A 330 -14.47 10.86 6.43
N MET A 331 -14.10 10.49 5.20
CA MET A 331 -14.76 9.38 4.49
C MET A 331 -14.52 8.05 5.21
N ARG A 332 -13.28 7.77 5.60
CA ARG A 332 -12.92 6.53 6.29
C ARG A 332 -13.70 6.35 7.59
N VAL A 333 -13.72 7.38 8.41
CA VAL A 333 -14.44 7.37 9.71
C VAL A 333 -15.94 7.24 9.52
N ALA A 334 -16.52 8.05 8.61
CA ALA A 334 -17.96 8.04 8.38
C ALA A 334 -18.46 6.70 7.86
N ASN A 335 -17.74 6.11 6.92
CA ASN A 335 -18.06 4.80 6.33
C ASN A 335 -17.60 3.63 7.21
N ARG A 336 -16.78 3.86 8.23
CA ARG A 336 -16.10 2.81 9.03
C ARG A 336 -15.29 1.87 8.13
N SER A 337 -14.69 2.42 7.08
CA SER A 337 -13.87 1.64 6.16
C SER A 337 -12.45 1.44 6.73
N ASP A 338 -11.78 0.39 6.27
CA ASP A 338 -10.41 0.06 6.71
C ASP A 338 -9.43 1.11 6.21
N HIS A 339 -9.59 1.56 4.96
CA HIS A 339 -8.76 2.57 4.32
C HIS A 339 -9.60 3.56 3.50
N ALA A 340 -8.95 4.67 3.10
CA ALA A 340 -9.54 5.62 2.18
C ALA A 340 -8.48 6.28 1.29
N PHE A 341 -8.83 6.62 0.05
CA PHE A 341 -8.00 7.38 -0.87
C PHE A 341 -8.85 8.23 -1.80
N VAL A 342 -8.19 9.14 -2.55
CA VAL A 342 -8.86 10.05 -3.47
C VAL A 342 -8.34 9.85 -4.89
N ILE A 343 -9.23 9.76 -5.86
CA ILE A 343 -8.91 9.75 -7.28
C ILE A 343 -9.34 11.10 -7.86
N PHE A 344 -8.37 11.87 -8.33
CA PHE A 344 -8.62 13.09 -9.09
C PHE A 344 -8.66 12.79 -10.57
N ALA A 345 -9.71 13.23 -11.25
CA ALA A 345 -9.80 13.22 -12.70
C ALA A 345 -9.85 14.68 -13.19
N THR A 346 -8.96 15.05 -14.12
CA THR A 346 -8.86 16.43 -14.57
C THR A 346 -8.58 16.56 -16.07
N PRO A 347 -9.21 17.54 -16.77
CA PRO A 347 -8.85 17.94 -18.11
C PRO A 347 -7.75 19.01 -18.13
N TYR A 348 -7.34 19.54 -16.97
CA TYR A 348 -6.24 20.50 -16.87
C TYR A 348 -4.91 19.89 -17.32
N GLY A 349 -4.00 20.74 -17.81
CA GLY A 349 -2.64 20.34 -18.13
C GLY A 349 -1.93 19.74 -16.91
N ASN A 350 -1.16 18.71 -17.13
CA ASN A 350 -0.34 18.07 -16.12
C ASN A 350 0.84 17.39 -16.81
N SER A 351 2.01 17.30 -16.17
CA SER A 351 3.18 16.61 -16.77
C SER A 351 2.89 15.17 -17.09
N TRP A 352 2.11 14.54 -16.24
CA TRP A 352 1.83 13.12 -16.25
C TRP A 352 0.34 12.87 -16.44
N HIS A 353 -0.02 11.82 -17.16
CA HIS A 353 -1.43 11.49 -17.36
C HIS A 353 -2.02 10.64 -16.21
N ALA A 354 -1.18 9.84 -15.52
CA ALA A 354 -1.60 9.08 -14.33
C ALA A 354 -0.44 8.92 -13.35
N TYR A 355 -0.73 8.90 -12.07
CA TYR A 355 0.21 8.60 -10.98
C TYR A 355 -0.50 8.46 -9.63
N ALA A 356 0.13 7.72 -8.70
CA ALA A 356 -0.35 7.52 -7.35
C ALA A 356 0.69 7.94 -6.30
N GLY A 357 0.25 8.24 -5.09
CA GLY A 357 1.09 8.47 -3.95
C GLY A 357 0.39 9.25 -2.84
N SER A 358 0.83 9.07 -1.61
CA SER A 358 0.29 9.77 -0.43
C SER A 358 -1.24 9.72 -0.32
N GLY A 359 -1.83 8.55 -0.62
CA GLY A 359 -3.26 8.30 -0.51
C GLY A 359 -4.12 8.96 -1.58
N ARG A 360 -3.55 9.31 -2.73
CA ARG A 360 -4.30 9.79 -3.89
C ARG A 360 -3.80 9.18 -5.19
N ILE A 361 -4.67 9.21 -6.18
CA ILE A 361 -4.40 8.94 -7.60
C ILE A 361 -4.78 10.18 -8.39
N THR A 362 -3.98 10.54 -9.38
CA THR A 362 -4.32 11.60 -10.34
C THR A 362 -4.41 11.01 -11.74
N LEU A 363 -5.51 11.28 -12.41
CA LEU A 363 -5.79 10.92 -13.80
C LEU A 363 -6.00 12.20 -14.60
N ALA A 364 -5.07 12.57 -15.45
CA ALA A 364 -5.14 13.78 -16.28
C ALA A 364 -5.39 13.42 -17.76
N ARG A 365 -6.31 14.15 -18.41
CA ARG A 365 -6.68 13.91 -19.83
C ARG A 365 -5.56 14.23 -20.84
N ARG A 366 -4.36 14.56 -20.39
CA ARG A 366 -3.23 14.89 -21.24
C ARG A 366 -3.06 13.89 -22.40
N ASN A 367 -2.90 14.41 -23.62
CA ASN A 367 -2.68 13.59 -24.83
C ASN A 367 -3.66 12.40 -24.96
N ASN A 368 -4.95 12.62 -24.65
CA ASN A 368 -5.94 11.55 -24.65
C ASN A 368 -5.54 10.39 -23.73
N TRP A 369 -5.25 10.70 -22.45
CA TRP A 369 -4.85 9.74 -21.44
C TRP A 369 -3.52 9.03 -21.79
N GLY A 370 -2.49 9.83 -22.13
CA GLY A 370 -1.19 9.31 -22.55
C GLY A 370 -1.17 8.60 -23.91
N GLY A 371 -2.19 8.81 -24.74
CA GLY A 371 -2.38 8.09 -25.98
C GLY A 371 -3.21 6.81 -25.88
N TRP A 372 -3.50 6.36 -24.64
CA TRP A 372 -4.21 5.11 -24.38
C TRP A 372 -5.73 5.20 -24.61
N GLY A 373 -6.29 6.40 -24.52
CA GLY A 373 -7.72 6.62 -24.66
C GLY A 373 -8.52 6.32 -23.38
N ARG A 374 -9.81 6.62 -23.41
CA ARG A 374 -10.70 6.46 -22.24
C ARG A 374 -10.95 5.01 -21.83
N GLY A 375 -10.91 4.08 -22.77
CA GLY A 375 -11.21 2.67 -22.52
C GLY A 375 -10.11 1.89 -21.82
N THR A 376 -9.03 2.57 -21.39
CA THR A 376 -7.94 1.99 -20.61
C THR A 376 -7.84 2.58 -19.21
N ILE A 377 -8.74 3.50 -18.86
CA ILE A 377 -8.74 4.13 -17.54
C ILE A 377 -9.00 3.09 -16.44
N ASP A 378 -9.72 2.03 -16.73
CA ASP A 378 -9.95 0.92 -15.80
C ASP A 378 -8.63 0.29 -15.35
N ILE A 379 -7.79 -0.10 -16.29
CA ILE A 379 -6.52 -0.75 -15.95
C ILE A 379 -5.48 0.25 -15.42
N ILE A 380 -5.48 1.50 -15.92
CA ILE A 380 -4.65 2.57 -15.34
C ILE A 380 -5.05 2.82 -13.88
N THR A 381 -6.34 2.88 -13.59
CA THR A 381 -6.83 3.03 -12.20
C THR A 381 -6.39 1.87 -11.32
N ALA A 382 -6.47 0.64 -11.82
CA ALA A 382 -6.03 -0.55 -11.09
C ALA A 382 -4.51 -0.54 -10.83
N HIS A 383 -3.72 -0.16 -11.83
CA HIS A 383 -2.28 0.03 -11.72
C HIS A 383 -1.94 1.04 -10.62
N GLU A 384 -2.46 2.25 -10.73
CA GLU A 384 -2.21 3.32 -9.77
C GLU A 384 -2.75 2.99 -8.36
N THR A 385 -3.86 2.26 -8.28
CA THR A 385 -4.36 1.79 -6.98
C THR A 385 -3.39 0.80 -6.35
N SER A 386 -2.80 -0.10 -7.13
CA SER A 386 -1.83 -1.08 -6.60
C SER A 386 -0.60 -0.41 -5.98
N HIS A 387 -0.15 0.74 -6.52
CA HIS A 387 0.90 1.54 -5.91
C HIS A 387 0.56 2.07 -4.51
N LEU A 388 -0.70 2.43 -4.24
CA LEU A 388 -1.12 2.87 -2.91
C LEU A 388 -0.99 1.77 -1.86
N PHE A 389 -0.95 0.51 -2.29
CA PHE A 389 -0.75 -0.67 -1.44
C PHE A 389 0.65 -1.26 -1.55
N GLY A 390 1.59 -0.49 -2.08
CA GLY A 390 3.01 -0.81 -2.08
C GLY A 390 3.50 -1.68 -3.23
N SER A 391 2.71 -1.85 -4.29
CA SER A 391 3.18 -2.53 -5.48
C SER A 391 4.22 -1.70 -6.23
N ALA A 392 5.24 -2.34 -6.77
CA ALA A 392 6.25 -1.73 -7.63
C ALA A 392 5.86 -1.82 -9.10
N ASP A 393 6.37 -0.90 -9.90
CA ASP A 393 6.36 -1.04 -11.36
C ASP A 393 7.21 -2.23 -11.80
N GLU A 394 6.76 -2.91 -12.84
CA GLU A 394 7.43 -4.08 -13.39
C GLU A 394 7.94 -3.88 -14.84
N TYR A 395 7.59 -2.77 -15.49
CA TYR A 395 8.05 -2.50 -16.85
C TYR A 395 9.46 -1.94 -16.89
N THR A 396 10.21 -2.27 -17.95
CA THR A 396 11.57 -1.81 -18.14
C THR A 396 11.61 -0.28 -18.32
N GLY A 397 12.47 0.40 -17.58
CA GLY A 397 12.64 1.85 -17.69
C GLY A 397 11.66 2.67 -16.84
N SER A 398 10.90 2.06 -15.93
CA SER A 398 10.01 2.74 -14.98
C SER A 398 10.72 3.79 -14.11
N GLY A 399 12.03 3.71 -13.98
CA GLY A 399 12.83 4.57 -13.11
C GLY A 399 12.60 4.32 -11.62
N THR A 400 11.74 3.37 -11.29
CA THR A 400 11.56 2.84 -9.93
C THR A 400 12.50 1.65 -9.72
N PRO A 401 12.58 1.09 -8.49
CA PRO A 401 13.44 -0.03 -8.15
C PRO A 401 13.30 -1.30 -9.00
N CYS A 402 12.52 -1.27 -10.09
CA CYS A 402 12.56 -2.29 -11.11
C CYS A 402 13.98 -2.54 -11.64
N SER A 403 14.89 -1.57 -11.57
CA SER A 403 16.31 -1.74 -11.90
C SER A 403 17.05 -2.68 -10.93
N THR A 404 16.48 -2.90 -9.73
CA THR A 404 17.01 -3.79 -8.70
C THR A 404 16.00 -4.90 -8.43
N CYS A 405 15.99 -5.93 -9.24
CA CYS A 405 15.02 -7.04 -9.14
C CYS A 405 14.96 -7.73 -7.76
N GLY A 406 15.87 -7.43 -6.86
CA GLY A 406 15.88 -7.92 -5.48
C GLY A 406 15.22 -6.98 -4.47
N SER A 407 14.77 -5.78 -4.88
CA SER A 407 14.08 -4.86 -3.97
C SER A 407 12.77 -5.47 -3.48
N THR A 408 12.41 -5.20 -2.22
CA THR A 408 11.20 -5.72 -1.59
C THR A 408 10.17 -4.61 -1.43
N HIS A 409 8.90 -4.95 -1.59
CA HIS A 409 7.79 -4.01 -1.67
C HIS A 409 6.57 -4.48 -0.89
N GLY A 410 5.69 -3.54 -0.60
CA GLY A 410 4.46 -3.80 0.13
C GLY A 410 4.70 -4.18 1.60
N CYS A 411 3.62 -4.52 2.27
CA CYS A 411 3.61 -4.87 3.68
C CYS A 411 4.42 -6.12 4.03
N ASP A 412 4.42 -7.05 3.11
CA ASP A 412 4.98 -8.36 3.34
C ASP A 412 6.39 -8.49 2.74
N ASN A 413 7.03 -7.36 2.40
CA ASN A 413 8.42 -7.31 1.90
C ASN A 413 8.66 -8.28 0.73
N ILE A 414 7.72 -8.33 -0.21
CA ILE A 414 7.78 -9.25 -1.34
C ILE A 414 8.73 -8.71 -2.42
N PRO A 415 9.61 -9.53 -2.99
CA PRO A 415 10.51 -9.09 -4.06
C PRO A 415 9.77 -8.59 -5.29
N ASN A 416 10.43 -7.77 -6.12
CA ASN A 416 9.95 -7.39 -7.45
C ASN A 416 10.43 -8.39 -8.51
N GLY A 417 10.04 -9.67 -8.33
CA GLY A 417 10.58 -10.78 -9.14
C GLY A 417 10.07 -10.81 -10.59
N ASN A 418 8.96 -10.12 -10.89
CA ASN A 418 8.45 -9.99 -12.26
C ASN A 418 8.97 -8.74 -12.99
N CYS A 419 9.98 -8.07 -12.44
CA CYS A 419 10.59 -6.90 -13.04
C CYS A 419 11.12 -7.19 -14.45
N GLY A 420 10.71 -6.41 -15.46
CA GLY A 420 11.08 -6.60 -16.85
C GLY A 420 12.58 -6.47 -17.16
N ALA A 421 13.38 -5.96 -16.21
CA ALA A 421 14.84 -5.94 -16.34
C ALA A 421 15.50 -7.30 -16.03
N CYS A 422 14.82 -8.17 -15.27
CA CYS A 422 15.40 -9.43 -14.75
C CYS A 422 14.54 -10.66 -15.02
N ALA A 423 13.22 -10.52 -15.08
CA ALA A 423 12.32 -11.66 -15.30
C ALA A 423 12.43 -12.18 -16.74
N SER A 424 12.50 -13.50 -16.89
CA SER A 424 12.51 -14.15 -18.20
C SER A 424 11.94 -15.57 -18.08
N PRO A 425 10.72 -15.80 -18.55
CA PRO A 425 9.79 -14.81 -19.13
C PRO A 425 9.18 -13.88 -18.07
N GLN A 426 8.78 -12.67 -18.48
CA GLN A 426 7.98 -11.77 -17.66
C GLN A 426 6.50 -12.18 -17.74
N GLU A 427 5.84 -12.29 -16.59
CA GLU A 427 4.39 -12.49 -16.54
C GLU A 427 3.65 -11.22 -16.97
N SER A 428 2.53 -11.37 -17.70
CA SER A 428 1.62 -10.24 -17.95
C SER A 428 1.01 -9.75 -16.64
N CYS A 429 1.14 -8.46 -16.37
CA CYS A 429 0.72 -7.85 -15.12
C CYS A 429 0.32 -6.40 -15.35
N ALA A 430 -0.72 -5.94 -14.67
CA ALA A 430 -1.11 -4.53 -14.68
C ALA A 430 0.03 -3.58 -14.28
N MET A 431 1.06 -4.07 -13.54
CA MET A 431 2.24 -3.29 -13.21
C MET A 431 3.32 -3.32 -14.31
N ALA A 432 3.21 -4.20 -15.30
CA ALA A 432 4.13 -4.34 -16.43
C ALA A 432 3.54 -3.81 -17.74
N ASP A 433 2.27 -4.07 -17.96
CA ASP A 433 1.57 -3.80 -19.22
C ASP A 433 0.08 -3.50 -19.01
N ASN A 434 -0.59 -3.10 -20.08
CA ASN A 434 -2.03 -2.86 -20.12
C ASN A 434 -2.84 -4.18 -20.15
N GLY A 435 -2.41 -5.21 -19.42
CA GLY A 435 -3.11 -6.47 -19.27
C GLY A 435 -4.01 -6.51 -18.05
N HIS A 436 -5.20 -7.12 -18.17
CA HIS A 436 -6.07 -7.33 -17.01
C HIS A 436 -5.63 -8.57 -16.24
N ARG A 437 -4.43 -8.51 -15.66
CA ARG A 437 -3.83 -9.54 -14.81
C ARG A 437 -3.02 -8.90 -13.70
N LEU A 438 -2.88 -9.61 -12.59
CA LEU A 438 -1.88 -9.32 -11.56
C LEU A 438 -0.99 -10.54 -11.40
N CYS A 439 0.30 -10.36 -11.58
CA CYS A 439 1.27 -11.43 -11.36
C CYS A 439 1.33 -11.84 -9.89
N SER A 440 2.00 -12.94 -9.64
CA SER A 440 2.19 -13.50 -8.29
C SER A 440 2.86 -12.52 -7.33
N TYR A 441 3.86 -11.80 -7.80
CA TYR A 441 4.62 -10.84 -6.98
C TYR A 441 3.76 -9.63 -6.61
N THR A 442 3.05 -9.02 -7.57
CA THR A 442 2.12 -7.92 -7.30
C THR A 442 1.05 -8.33 -6.28
N ARG A 443 0.45 -9.51 -6.42
CA ARG A 443 -0.53 -10.02 -5.43
C ARG A 443 0.07 -10.12 -4.03
N GLY A 444 1.32 -10.57 -3.91
CA GLY A 444 2.03 -10.58 -2.63
C GLY A 444 2.28 -9.17 -2.09
N GLN A 445 2.75 -8.24 -2.93
CA GLN A 445 3.08 -6.86 -2.57
C GLN A 445 1.87 -6.08 -2.05
N ILE A 446 0.70 -6.25 -2.68
CA ILE A 446 -0.55 -5.59 -2.22
C ILE A 446 -1.22 -6.28 -1.02
N GLY A 447 -0.56 -7.32 -0.45
CA GLY A 447 -0.99 -7.98 0.77
C GLY A 447 -2.01 -9.11 0.59
N TRP A 448 -2.10 -9.71 -0.60
CA TRP A 448 -2.96 -10.88 -0.87
C TRP A 448 -2.24 -12.20 -0.61
N SER A 449 -1.33 -12.20 0.34
CA SER A 449 -0.67 -13.42 0.81
C SER A 449 -0.34 -13.29 2.30
N ASP A 450 -0.55 -14.36 3.05
CA ASP A 450 0.04 -14.52 4.39
C ASP A 450 1.37 -15.28 4.30
N LEU A 451 1.48 -16.13 3.29
CA LEU A 451 2.66 -16.92 2.98
C LEU A 451 3.02 -16.70 1.51
N PHE A 452 4.23 -16.24 1.25
CA PHE A 452 4.75 -16.09 -0.10
C PHE A 452 5.92 -17.03 -0.31
N VAL A 453 5.84 -17.87 -1.33
CA VAL A 453 6.87 -18.84 -1.67
C VAL A 453 7.51 -18.44 -2.99
N GLU A 454 8.83 -18.39 -3.03
CA GLU A 454 9.57 -18.22 -4.28
C GLU A 454 10.47 -19.43 -4.49
N LEU A 455 10.31 -20.04 -5.65
CA LEU A 455 11.12 -21.19 -6.09
C LEU A 455 11.97 -20.80 -7.29
N ARG A 456 13.20 -21.31 -7.30
CA ARG A 456 14.08 -21.23 -8.46
C ARG A 456 14.38 -22.64 -8.98
N THR A 457 14.11 -22.83 -10.26
CA THR A 457 14.59 -24.02 -11.01
C THR A 457 16.03 -23.79 -11.45
N ALA A 458 16.86 -24.81 -11.41
CA ALA A 458 18.26 -24.72 -11.84
C ALA A 458 18.37 -24.39 -13.34
N ASP A 459 19.38 -23.62 -13.71
CA ASP A 459 19.69 -23.36 -15.10
C ASP A 459 20.59 -24.48 -15.67
N GLU A 460 20.03 -25.68 -15.70
CA GLU A 460 20.67 -26.87 -16.25
C GLU A 460 19.73 -27.57 -17.23
N SER A 461 20.30 -28.37 -18.16
CA SER A 461 19.46 -29.11 -19.10
C SER A 461 18.54 -30.08 -18.38
N TRP A 462 17.25 -30.10 -18.75
CA TRP A 462 16.21 -30.97 -18.18
C TRP A 462 15.85 -30.67 -16.73
N ALA A 463 16.23 -29.49 -16.22
CA ALA A 463 15.94 -29.11 -14.84
C ALA A 463 14.48 -28.72 -14.56
N GLY A 464 13.71 -28.37 -15.58
CA GLY A 464 12.29 -27.97 -15.46
C GLY A 464 11.35 -29.14 -15.22
N THR A 465 10.09 -28.85 -14.85
CA THR A 465 9.04 -29.85 -14.66
C THR A 465 7.65 -29.29 -14.88
N ASP A 466 6.78 -30.08 -15.54
CA ASP A 466 5.34 -29.86 -15.66
C ASP A 466 4.56 -30.63 -14.56
N ASP A 467 5.27 -31.30 -13.65
CA ASP A 467 4.64 -32.07 -12.58
C ASP A 467 4.08 -31.17 -11.49
N ASP A 468 3.04 -31.65 -10.80
CA ASP A 468 2.47 -30.93 -9.67
C ASP A 468 3.48 -30.79 -8.54
N VAL A 469 3.54 -29.60 -7.95
CA VAL A 469 4.40 -29.28 -6.80
C VAL A 469 3.57 -28.73 -5.66
N TRP A 470 3.90 -29.16 -4.45
CA TRP A 470 3.27 -28.69 -3.21
C TRP A 470 4.30 -28.20 -2.22
N ILE A 471 3.86 -27.28 -1.36
CA ILE A 471 4.55 -26.95 -0.12
C ILE A 471 3.72 -27.39 1.07
N ASP A 472 4.36 -28.11 2.00
CA ASP A 472 3.77 -28.44 3.29
C ASP A 472 4.38 -27.53 4.35
N ILE A 473 3.51 -26.77 5.02
CA ILE A 473 3.87 -25.80 6.05
C ILE A 473 2.79 -25.82 7.14
N GLY A 474 3.19 -25.84 8.40
CA GLY A 474 2.24 -25.83 9.51
C GLY A 474 1.23 -26.99 9.46
N ASP A 475 1.64 -28.19 9.05
CA ASP A 475 0.80 -29.37 8.83
C ASP A 475 -0.30 -29.16 7.75
N HIS A 476 -0.16 -28.13 6.90
CA HIS A 476 -1.04 -27.83 5.78
C HIS A 476 -0.29 -27.96 4.46
N GLU A 477 -0.98 -28.48 3.47
CA GLU A 477 -0.50 -28.62 2.10
C GLU A 477 -1.08 -27.52 1.22
N PHE A 478 -0.21 -26.87 0.43
CA PHE A 478 -0.61 -25.88 -0.56
C PHE A 478 -0.03 -26.26 -1.92
N VAL A 479 -0.87 -26.22 -2.94
CA VAL A 479 -0.44 -26.40 -4.34
C VAL A 479 0.34 -25.17 -4.77
N LEU A 480 1.50 -25.38 -5.36
CA LEU A 480 2.29 -24.33 -5.98
C LEU A 480 2.08 -24.41 -7.50
N ASP A 481 1.08 -23.75 -7.98
CA ASP A 481 0.69 -23.69 -9.39
C ASP A 481 0.33 -22.27 -9.76
N ASN A 482 0.94 -21.78 -10.83
CA ASN A 482 0.60 -20.50 -11.44
C ASN A 482 -0.04 -20.77 -12.81
N THR A 483 -1.35 -20.86 -12.83
CA THR A 483 -2.13 -21.18 -14.04
C THR A 483 -1.96 -20.20 -15.20
N ASP A 484 -1.33 -19.07 -14.99
CA ASP A 484 -1.16 -18.02 -15.99
C ASP A 484 0.13 -18.16 -16.80
N ILE A 485 1.07 -18.99 -16.35
CA ILE A 485 2.37 -19.22 -17.01
C ILE A 485 2.73 -20.70 -16.97
N ASP A 486 3.68 -21.07 -17.81
CA ASP A 486 4.40 -22.32 -17.74
C ASP A 486 5.45 -22.19 -16.64
N ASP A 487 5.11 -22.62 -15.45
CA ASP A 487 5.95 -22.43 -14.27
C ASP A 487 6.99 -23.54 -14.12
N ARG A 488 8.02 -23.29 -13.31
CA ARG A 488 9.13 -24.21 -13.00
C ARG A 488 9.99 -24.62 -14.19
N GLU A 489 9.97 -23.82 -15.26
CA GLU A 489 10.88 -23.98 -16.38
C GLU A 489 12.35 -23.77 -16.00
N ARG A 490 13.27 -24.30 -16.81
CA ARG A 490 14.71 -24.19 -16.63
C ARG A 490 15.14 -22.73 -16.38
N GLY A 491 15.84 -22.50 -15.26
CA GLY A 491 16.41 -21.20 -14.88
C GLY A 491 15.40 -20.20 -14.32
N ASN A 492 14.10 -20.50 -14.38
CA ASN A 492 13.04 -19.60 -13.94
C ASN A 492 12.99 -19.42 -12.42
N ILE A 493 12.53 -18.25 -12.03
CA ILE A 493 12.20 -17.90 -10.65
C ILE A 493 10.71 -17.53 -10.63
N GLN A 494 9.92 -18.22 -9.83
CA GLN A 494 8.49 -17.99 -9.71
C GLN A 494 8.06 -17.77 -8.26
N GLY A 495 7.10 -16.84 -8.09
CA GLY A 495 6.44 -16.57 -6.83
C GLY A 495 5.06 -17.23 -6.74
N TYR A 496 4.67 -17.63 -5.54
CA TYR A 496 3.37 -18.24 -5.24
C TYR A 496 2.78 -17.55 -4.00
N PRO A 497 1.84 -16.62 -4.17
CA PRO A 497 1.13 -16.00 -3.05
C PRO A 497 0.07 -16.96 -2.50
N ILE A 498 0.14 -17.23 -1.21
CA ILE A 498 -0.79 -18.15 -0.53
C ILE A 498 -1.57 -17.38 0.52
N TRP A 499 -2.89 -17.38 0.40
CA TRP A 499 -3.81 -16.79 1.37
C TRP A 499 -4.13 -17.80 2.47
N ALA A 500 -3.57 -17.58 3.65
CA ALA A 500 -3.73 -18.45 4.82
C ALA A 500 -3.83 -17.63 6.13
N PRO A 501 -4.88 -16.80 6.28
CA PRO A 501 -4.99 -15.86 7.42
C PRO A 501 -5.09 -16.57 8.78
N TRP A 502 -5.45 -17.83 8.79
CA TRP A 502 -5.53 -18.72 9.95
C TRP A 502 -4.19 -19.34 10.35
N LEU A 503 -3.18 -19.38 9.45
CA LEU A 503 -1.86 -19.94 9.73
C LEU A 503 -1.13 -19.04 10.72
N ARG A 504 -0.53 -19.66 11.76
CA ARG A 504 0.24 -18.97 12.77
C ARG A 504 1.73 -19.27 12.63
N ARG A 505 2.58 -18.32 13.05
CA ARG A 505 4.04 -18.51 13.00
C ARG A 505 4.49 -19.73 13.80
N GLU A 506 3.85 -19.97 14.95
CA GLU A 506 4.14 -21.11 15.83
C GLU A 506 3.77 -22.48 15.23
N ASP A 507 2.89 -22.53 14.25
CA ASP A 507 2.50 -23.76 13.57
C ASP A 507 3.52 -24.17 12.50
N ILE A 508 4.34 -23.21 12.04
CA ILE A 508 5.37 -23.45 11.02
C ILE A 508 6.58 -24.10 11.68
N ARG A 509 6.75 -25.40 11.44
CA ARG A 509 7.85 -26.21 12.03
C ARG A 509 8.98 -26.48 11.05
N ARG A 510 8.65 -26.55 9.77
CA ARG A 510 9.58 -26.82 8.66
C ARG A 510 8.95 -26.39 7.36
N VAL A 511 9.76 -26.27 6.35
CA VAL A 511 9.34 -26.16 4.95
C VAL A 511 9.61 -27.50 4.27
N LEU A 512 8.60 -28.09 3.67
CA LEU A 512 8.71 -29.32 2.89
C LEU A 512 8.15 -29.07 1.48
N ILE A 513 8.97 -29.23 0.46
CA ILE A 513 8.55 -29.21 -0.94
C ILE A 513 8.40 -30.65 -1.42
N ARG A 514 7.28 -30.94 -2.09
CA ARG A 514 7.00 -32.24 -2.70
C ARG A 514 6.62 -32.08 -4.17
N LYS A 515 7.03 -33.08 -4.97
CA LYS A 515 6.68 -33.19 -6.38
C LYS A 515 5.88 -34.48 -6.60
N SER A 516 4.94 -34.45 -7.54
CA SER A 516 4.27 -35.70 -7.99
C SER A 516 5.25 -36.66 -8.65
N PRO A 517 4.86 -37.92 -8.88
CA PRO A 517 5.68 -38.86 -9.66
C PRO A 517 6.06 -38.27 -11.01
N ASP A 518 7.25 -38.61 -11.49
CA ASP A 518 7.79 -38.13 -12.74
C ASP A 518 6.81 -38.41 -13.90
N GLY A 519 6.45 -37.30 -14.58
CA GLY A 519 5.69 -37.35 -15.80
C GLY A 519 6.60 -37.57 -17.03
N PHE A 520 6.19 -37.00 -18.17
CA PHE A 520 6.92 -37.17 -19.44
C PHE A 520 8.30 -36.49 -19.43
N ALA A 521 8.46 -35.40 -18.65
CA ALA A 521 9.67 -34.58 -18.64
C ALA A 521 10.74 -35.05 -17.62
N GLY A 522 10.44 -35.98 -16.74
CA GLY A 522 11.41 -36.52 -15.75
C GLY A 522 11.50 -35.68 -14.47
N GLY A 523 12.68 -35.64 -13.86
CA GLY A 523 12.93 -34.97 -12.57
C GLY A 523 12.96 -33.45 -12.65
N TRP A 524 12.80 -32.80 -11.50
CA TRP A 524 12.91 -31.37 -11.31
C TRP A 524 14.13 -31.01 -10.45
N LYS A 525 14.97 -30.06 -10.90
CA LYS A 525 16.11 -29.61 -10.10
C LYS A 525 15.79 -28.31 -9.37
N LEU A 526 15.47 -28.42 -8.10
CA LEU A 526 15.19 -27.31 -7.20
C LEU A 526 16.51 -26.60 -6.81
N ALA A 527 16.70 -25.35 -7.25
CA ALA A 527 17.92 -24.58 -6.99
C ALA A 527 17.83 -23.71 -5.75
N ARG A 528 16.69 -23.06 -5.49
CA ARG A 528 16.50 -22.19 -4.32
C ARG A 528 15.05 -22.22 -3.85
N VAL A 529 14.87 -22.08 -2.54
CA VAL A 529 13.58 -21.92 -1.87
C VAL A 529 13.66 -20.69 -0.98
N ARG A 530 12.78 -19.72 -1.19
CA ARG A 530 12.56 -18.60 -0.27
C ARG A 530 11.10 -18.62 0.18
N VAL A 531 10.88 -18.37 1.47
CA VAL A 531 9.53 -18.33 2.03
C VAL A 531 9.42 -17.14 2.97
N TRP A 532 8.43 -16.29 2.72
CA TRP A 532 8.05 -15.19 3.61
C TRP A 532 6.73 -15.53 4.29
N PHE A 533 6.65 -15.21 5.56
CA PHE A 533 5.42 -15.28 6.34
C PHE A 533 5.12 -13.90 6.92
N ARG A 534 4.07 -13.24 6.42
CA ARG A 534 3.66 -11.90 6.86
C ARG A 534 4.83 -10.91 6.94
N GLY A 535 5.61 -10.83 5.89
CA GLY A 535 6.74 -9.91 5.75
C GLY A 535 8.07 -10.39 6.32
N GLU A 536 8.09 -11.46 7.11
CA GLU A 536 9.31 -12.08 7.63
C GLU A 536 9.84 -13.13 6.64
N LEU A 537 11.07 -12.97 6.17
CA LEU A 537 11.76 -14.03 5.40
C LEU A 537 12.13 -15.16 6.35
N ILE A 538 11.32 -16.22 6.37
CA ILE A 538 11.48 -17.34 7.29
C ILE A 538 12.35 -18.48 6.73
N CYS A 539 12.55 -18.54 5.44
CA CYS A 539 13.38 -19.54 4.79
C CYS A 539 14.10 -18.96 3.59
N ASP A 540 15.41 -19.19 3.49
CA ASP A 540 16.22 -18.91 2.30
C ASP A 540 17.29 -19.98 2.20
N GLN A 541 17.08 -20.97 1.33
CA GLN A 541 18.00 -22.08 1.15
C GLN A 541 18.19 -22.43 -0.33
N SER A 542 19.39 -22.89 -0.68
CA SER A 542 19.76 -23.29 -2.03
C SER A 542 20.09 -24.78 -2.06
N PRO A 543 19.08 -25.66 -2.09
CA PRO A 543 19.27 -27.11 -2.00
C PRO A 543 20.06 -27.70 -3.17
N SER A 544 19.94 -27.15 -4.36
CA SER A 544 20.53 -27.70 -5.60
C SER A 544 20.25 -29.20 -5.75
N LYS A 545 19.00 -29.61 -5.51
CA LYS A 545 18.56 -30.99 -5.39
C LYS A 545 17.69 -31.41 -6.57
N TRP A 546 17.94 -32.57 -7.17
CA TRP A 546 17.00 -33.24 -8.03
C TRP A 546 15.87 -33.88 -7.22
N LEU A 547 14.65 -33.61 -7.63
CA LEU A 547 13.43 -34.23 -7.14
C LEU A 547 12.91 -35.15 -8.25
N GLU A 548 13.22 -36.43 -8.17
CA GLU A 548 12.98 -37.42 -9.21
C GLU A 548 12.81 -38.82 -8.64
N ASP A 549 12.32 -39.76 -9.41
CA ASP A 549 12.13 -41.16 -9.05
C ASP A 549 11.41 -41.30 -7.68
N ASP A 550 12.12 -41.92 -6.70
CA ASP A 550 11.62 -42.08 -5.33
C ASP A 550 12.00 -40.96 -4.38
N ASP A 551 12.93 -40.05 -4.78
CA ASP A 551 13.39 -38.90 -3.97
C ASP A 551 12.74 -37.58 -4.43
N ARG A 552 11.44 -37.48 -4.31
CA ARG A 552 10.60 -36.37 -4.77
C ARG A 552 10.31 -35.32 -3.72
N THR A 553 11.13 -35.26 -2.67
CA THR A 553 10.90 -34.32 -1.58
C THR A 553 12.17 -33.56 -1.21
N TRP A 554 11.99 -32.32 -0.79
CA TRP A 554 13.03 -31.56 -0.12
C TRP A 554 12.48 -30.99 1.18
N SER A 555 13.22 -31.13 2.26
CA SER A 555 12.85 -30.56 3.56
C SER A 555 13.99 -29.69 4.07
N GLY A 556 13.64 -28.47 4.43
CA GLY A 556 14.59 -27.49 4.97
C GLY A 556 13.95 -26.50 5.93
N CYS A 557 14.73 -25.55 6.39
CA CYS A 557 14.28 -24.49 7.30
C CYS A 557 13.48 -25.06 8.49
N VAL A 558 14.11 -25.98 9.21
CA VAL A 558 13.50 -26.57 10.40
C VAL A 558 13.49 -25.55 11.53
N PHE A 559 12.31 -25.22 12.02
CA PHE A 559 12.09 -24.31 13.13
C PHE A 559 11.88 -25.11 14.41
N ASP A 560 12.94 -25.27 15.20
CA ASP A 560 12.80 -25.80 16.56
C ASP A 560 12.05 -24.76 17.40
N ARG A 561 10.91 -25.12 17.95
CA ARG A 561 10.09 -24.23 18.81
C ARG A 561 10.86 -23.71 20.00
N ASP A 562 11.89 -24.43 20.41
CA ASP A 562 12.73 -24.06 21.54
C ASP A 562 13.86 -23.09 21.13
N VAL A 563 14.17 -22.96 19.85
CA VAL A 563 15.15 -21.96 19.36
C VAL A 563 14.50 -20.59 19.24
N VAL A 564 15.14 -19.60 19.81
CA VAL A 564 14.76 -18.18 19.68
C VAL A 564 15.33 -17.65 18.36
N ASN A 565 14.46 -17.42 17.37
CA ASN A 565 14.84 -16.87 16.07
C ASN A 565 14.59 -15.35 16.01
N THR A 566 13.53 -14.88 16.67
CA THR A 566 13.22 -13.46 16.80
C THR A 566 12.97 -13.10 18.25
N LEU A 567 13.47 -11.95 18.66
CA LEU A 567 13.39 -11.46 20.03
C LEU A 567 13.01 -9.98 20.00
N ARG A 568 11.89 -9.66 20.63
CA ARG A 568 11.44 -8.27 20.81
C ARG A 568 11.09 -8.03 22.26
N VAL A 569 11.47 -6.88 22.76
CA VAL A 569 11.06 -6.43 24.09
C VAL A 569 10.38 -5.07 23.98
N LYS A 570 9.30 -4.89 24.74
CA LYS A 570 8.69 -3.58 24.96
C LYS A 570 8.90 -3.20 26.42
N VAL A 571 9.33 -1.98 26.64
CA VAL A 571 9.59 -1.43 27.96
C VAL A 571 8.82 -0.15 28.15
N THR A 572 8.02 -0.07 29.22
CA THR A 572 7.18 1.09 29.52
C THR A 572 7.73 1.87 30.69
N THR A 573 7.99 3.14 30.48
CA THR A 573 8.34 4.12 31.54
C THR A 573 7.06 4.68 32.16
N LYS A 574 7.06 4.84 33.47
CA LYS A 574 5.91 5.39 34.21
C LYS A 574 5.58 6.82 33.76
N ASP A 575 4.31 7.14 33.63
CA ASP A 575 3.86 8.52 33.46
C ASP A 575 3.86 9.26 34.81
N GLU A 576 5.04 9.61 35.27
CA GLU A 576 5.27 10.34 36.49
C GLU A 576 6.42 11.33 36.31
N TRP A 577 6.44 12.43 37.03
CA TRP A 577 7.52 13.42 36.94
C TRP A 577 8.86 12.78 37.27
N TRP A 578 9.89 13.06 36.45
CA TRP A 578 11.26 12.55 36.57
C TRP A 578 11.40 11.03 36.36
N ALA A 579 10.39 10.36 35.78
CA ALA A 579 10.40 8.91 35.60
C ALA A 579 11.31 8.44 34.46
N GLY A 580 11.69 9.30 33.51
CA GLY A 580 12.55 8.96 32.36
C GLY A 580 14.02 8.83 32.71
N THR A 581 14.84 8.29 31.81
CA THR A 581 16.29 8.16 31.96
C THR A 581 17.00 8.20 30.60
N ASP A 582 18.18 8.87 30.61
CA ASP A 582 19.17 8.84 29.52
C ASP A 582 20.31 7.83 29.79
N ASP A 583 20.19 7.01 30.84
CA ASP A 583 21.19 6.02 31.21
C ASP A 583 21.03 4.74 30.39
N ASP A 584 22.12 4.00 30.19
CA ASP A 584 22.08 2.72 29.47
C ASP A 584 21.19 1.71 30.18
N VAL A 585 20.30 1.09 29.43
CA VAL A 585 19.41 0.03 29.91
C VAL A 585 19.74 -1.29 29.19
N THR A 586 19.82 -2.37 29.96
CA THR A 586 20.18 -3.69 29.45
C THR A 586 19.11 -4.70 29.82
N LEU A 587 18.69 -5.51 28.84
CA LEU A 587 17.89 -6.72 29.04
C LEU A 587 18.81 -7.92 29.21
N THR A 588 18.58 -8.74 30.22
CA THR A 588 19.25 -10.03 30.37
C THR A 588 18.21 -11.16 30.40
N ILE A 589 18.33 -12.10 29.47
CA ILE A 589 17.53 -13.32 29.35
C ILE A 589 18.42 -14.53 29.01
N ALA A 590 18.12 -15.71 29.53
CA ALA A 590 18.87 -16.94 29.26
C ALA A 590 20.41 -16.75 29.37
N GLY A 591 20.86 -15.89 30.28
CA GLY A 591 22.29 -15.60 30.50
C GLY A 591 22.95 -14.71 29.45
N ARG A 592 22.20 -14.14 28.50
CA ARG A 592 22.66 -13.15 27.53
C ARG A 592 22.11 -11.76 27.83
N SER A 593 22.94 -10.76 27.60
CA SER A 593 22.59 -9.36 27.81
C SER A 593 22.52 -8.63 26.48
N PHE A 594 21.51 -7.76 26.33
CA PHE A 594 21.22 -6.95 25.18
C PHE A 594 21.12 -5.50 25.61
N ASN A 595 21.84 -4.60 24.96
CA ASN A 595 21.65 -3.17 25.15
C ASN A 595 20.30 -2.77 24.51
N LEU A 596 19.49 -2.03 25.24
CA LEU A 596 18.22 -1.51 24.76
C LEU A 596 18.46 -0.06 24.33
N ASP A 597 18.72 0.13 23.05
CA ASP A 597 19.00 1.41 22.44
C ASP A 597 18.45 1.40 21.03
N ASN A 598 17.52 2.28 20.74
CA ASN A 598 17.04 2.55 19.39
C ASN A 598 17.88 3.69 18.82
N ALA A 599 18.69 3.40 17.83
CA ALA A 599 19.47 4.43 17.16
C ALA A 599 18.55 5.60 16.78
N TRP A 600 18.92 6.81 17.20
CA TRP A 600 18.22 8.06 16.86
C TRP A 600 16.88 8.32 17.59
N HIS A 601 16.52 7.52 18.58
CA HIS A 601 15.36 7.73 19.43
C HIS A 601 15.79 8.05 20.86
N ASN A 602 15.08 8.95 21.54
CA ASN A 602 15.25 9.19 22.96
C ASN A 602 14.41 8.17 23.72
N ASP A 603 15.01 7.01 24.03
CA ASP A 603 14.33 5.90 24.70
C ASP A 603 14.05 6.24 26.18
N PHE A 604 13.11 5.53 26.77
CA PHE A 604 12.76 5.55 28.19
C PHE A 604 12.25 6.89 28.71
N GLU A 605 11.66 7.68 27.83
CA GLU A 605 10.99 8.91 28.21
C GLU A 605 9.73 8.66 29.03
N ARG A 606 9.38 9.63 29.86
CA ARG A 606 8.19 9.59 30.71
C ARG A 606 6.92 9.23 29.91
N GLY A 607 6.20 8.20 30.37
CA GLY A 607 4.92 7.75 29.81
C GLY A 607 5.04 6.97 28.51
N ASN A 608 6.25 6.81 27.95
CA ASN A 608 6.47 6.10 26.70
C ASN A 608 6.57 4.58 26.88
N THR A 609 6.28 3.88 25.80
CA THR A 609 6.57 2.45 25.64
C THR A 609 7.50 2.30 24.44
N ASP A 610 8.74 1.94 24.70
CA ASP A 610 9.75 1.74 23.69
C ASP A 610 9.82 0.27 23.29
N THR A 611 10.06 0.02 22.00
CA THR A 611 10.10 -1.32 21.42
C THR A 611 11.48 -1.56 20.82
N PHE A 612 12.12 -2.68 21.22
CA PHE A 612 13.46 -3.04 20.77
C PHE A 612 13.39 -4.39 20.05
N ASP A 613 13.80 -4.41 18.79
CA ASP A 613 14.05 -5.63 18.04
C ASP A 613 15.50 -6.05 18.24
N LEU A 614 15.70 -7.19 18.87
CA LEU A 614 17.00 -7.65 19.32
C LEU A 614 17.46 -8.86 18.48
N ASP A 615 18.74 -8.88 18.12
CA ASP A 615 19.33 -10.05 17.49
C ASP A 615 19.62 -11.13 18.58
N PRO A 616 18.84 -12.22 18.63
CA PRO A 616 19.08 -13.30 19.61
C PRO A 616 20.39 -14.04 19.31
N GLY A 617 20.99 -13.87 18.12
CA GLY A 617 22.11 -14.66 17.67
C GLY A 617 21.77 -16.17 17.64
N THR A 618 22.78 -17.01 17.71
CA THR A 618 22.57 -18.46 17.73
C THR A 618 22.55 -19.03 19.16
N GLY A 619 21.67 -20.01 19.41
CA GLY A 619 21.72 -20.89 20.58
C GLY A 619 20.93 -20.46 21.81
N ILE A 620 20.13 -19.36 21.76
CA ILE A 620 19.15 -19.11 22.81
C ILE A 620 17.99 -20.09 22.64
N ARG A 621 17.62 -20.77 23.74
CA ARG A 621 16.43 -21.61 23.80
C ARG A 621 15.34 -20.92 24.61
N ARG A 622 14.10 -20.99 24.11
CA ARG A 622 12.92 -20.45 24.79
C ARG A 622 12.77 -21.06 26.19
N SER A 623 13.00 -22.38 26.32
CA SER A 623 12.97 -23.09 27.61
C SER A 623 14.05 -22.62 28.60
N ALA A 624 15.12 -21.99 28.14
CA ALA A 624 16.14 -21.40 28.98
C ALA A 624 15.78 -19.98 29.47
N ILE A 625 14.74 -19.36 28.91
CA ILE A 625 14.26 -18.05 29.34
C ILE A 625 13.32 -18.26 30.54
N THR A 626 13.88 -18.35 31.72
CA THR A 626 13.14 -18.49 32.98
C THR A 626 12.96 -17.16 33.72
N THR A 627 13.74 -16.19 33.34
CA THR A 627 13.72 -14.83 33.93
C THR A 627 13.93 -13.78 32.86
N VAL A 628 13.31 -12.62 33.08
CA VAL A 628 13.54 -11.38 32.36
C VAL A 628 14.10 -10.38 33.35
N ARG A 629 15.33 -9.93 33.11
CA ARG A 629 16.00 -8.96 34.00
C ARG A 629 16.30 -7.71 33.21
N ILE A 630 15.94 -6.57 33.81
CA ILE A 630 16.26 -5.23 33.34
C ILE A 630 17.27 -4.62 34.29
N ASP A 631 18.37 -4.17 33.77
CA ASP A 631 19.43 -3.45 34.51
C ASP A 631 19.60 -2.05 33.90
N LYS A 632 19.73 -1.04 34.74
CA LYS A 632 20.09 0.32 34.39
C LYS A 632 21.54 0.59 34.84
N SER A 633 22.32 1.33 34.03
CA SER A 633 23.65 1.78 34.43
C SER A 633 23.61 2.69 35.65
N SER A 634 24.75 3.14 36.12
CA SER A 634 24.82 4.09 37.26
C SER A 634 24.10 5.40 36.89
N ASP A 635 23.47 6.00 37.91
CA ASP A 635 22.73 7.23 37.72
C ASP A 635 23.65 8.32 37.13
N GLY A 636 23.19 8.83 35.96
CA GLY A 636 23.78 9.96 35.28
C GLY A 636 23.24 11.30 35.83
N PHE A 637 23.17 12.30 34.95
CA PHE A 637 22.72 13.65 35.33
C PHE A 637 21.23 13.71 35.68
N ALA A 638 20.42 12.79 35.16
CA ALA A 638 18.95 12.80 35.34
C ALA A 638 18.43 11.96 36.52
N GLY A 639 19.28 11.18 37.20
CA GLY A 639 18.88 10.39 38.39
C GLY A 639 18.23 9.05 38.04
N GLY A 640 17.24 8.63 38.85
CA GLY A 640 16.60 7.32 38.73
C GLY A 640 15.62 7.19 37.60
N TRP A 641 15.32 5.96 37.21
CA TRP A 641 14.31 5.60 36.20
C TRP A 641 13.16 4.81 36.82
N LYS A 642 11.93 5.14 36.48
CA LYS A 642 10.75 4.43 36.97
C LYS A 642 10.17 3.48 35.95
N LEU A 643 10.58 2.22 36.06
CA LEU A 643 10.08 1.12 35.21
C LEU A 643 8.61 0.79 35.57
N ASN A 644 7.74 0.78 34.58
CA ASN A 644 6.32 0.48 34.74
C ASN A 644 5.88 -0.81 34.05
N GLY A 645 6.45 -1.18 32.92
CA GLY A 645 6.05 -2.38 32.19
C GLY A 645 7.17 -3.03 31.40
N VAL A 646 7.12 -4.35 31.29
CA VAL A 646 7.99 -5.14 30.39
C VAL A 646 7.18 -6.23 29.74
N GLU A 647 7.26 -6.30 28.41
CA GLU A 647 6.67 -7.38 27.59
C GLU A 647 7.77 -8.01 26.75
N LEU A 648 7.94 -9.33 26.82
CA LEU A 648 8.92 -10.08 26.03
C LEU A 648 8.19 -10.94 25.01
N ILE A 649 8.54 -10.75 23.75
CA ILE A 649 7.97 -11.43 22.58
C ILE A 649 9.06 -12.27 21.92
N VAL A 650 8.86 -13.56 21.85
CA VAL A 650 9.79 -14.54 21.27
C VAL A 650 9.11 -15.25 20.13
N ASN A 651 9.75 -15.27 18.96
CA ASN A 651 9.19 -15.89 17.75
C ASN A 651 7.74 -15.45 17.47
N GLY A 652 7.47 -14.16 17.67
CA GLY A 652 6.15 -13.55 17.47
C GLY A 652 5.11 -13.79 18.57
N ALA A 653 5.44 -14.60 19.60
CA ALA A 653 4.53 -14.88 20.73
C ALA A 653 4.98 -14.15 21.99
N THR A 654 4.06 -13.46 22.68
CA THR A 654 4.33 -12.91 24.03
C THR A 654 4.51 -14.06 25.01
N ILE A 655 5.71 -14.19 25.56
CA ILE A 655 6.05 -15.21 26.56
C ILE A 655 6.09 -14.66 27.99
N PHE A 656 6.19 -13.35 28.09
CA PHE A 656 6.20 -12.65 29.37
C PHE A 656 5.55 -11.28 29.21
N SER A 657 4.70 -10.89 30.13
CA SER A 657 4.14 -9.54 30.21
C SER A 657 3.86 -9.18 31.66
N ASN A 658 4.45 -8.11 32.12
CA ASN A 658 4.17 -7.51 33.42
C ASN A 658 3.96 -6.01 33.24
N GLN A 659 2.75 -5.54 33.52
CA GLN A 659 2.37 -4.14 33.45
C GLN A 659 2.02 -3.64 34.87
N GLY A 660 2.50 -2.44 35.20
CA GLY A 660 2.31 -1.88 36.55
C GLY A 660 3.39 -2.32 37.54
N ILE A 661 4.62 -2.51 37.06
CA ILE A 661 5.81 -2.81 37.89
C ILE A 661 6.03 -1.72 38.92
N ASP A 662 5.87 -0.46 38.52
CA ASP A 662 5.90 0.74 39.37
C ASP A 662 7.13 0.82 40.29
N ARG A 663 8.32 0.58 39.71
CA ARG A 663 9.56 0.48 40.47
C ARG A 663 10.61 1.47 40.01
N TRP A 664 11.18 2.24 40.97
CA TRP A 664 12.38 3.04 40.73
C TRP A 664 13.61 2.16 40.62
N LEU A 665 14.41 2.41 39.57
CA LEU A 665 15.74 1.84 39.36
C LEU A 665 16.74 2.99 39.52
N GLU A 666 17.34 3.08 40.72
CA GLU A 666 18.22 4.17 41.14
C GLU A 666 19.22 3.74 42.18
N ASP A 667 20.24 4.48 42.42
CA ASP A 667 21.28 4.27 43.45
C ASP A 667 21.84 2.83 43.40
N ASN A 668 21.61 2.07 44.48
CA ASN A 668 22.03 0.66 44.63
C ASN A 668 20.95 -0.35 44.15
N HIS A 669 19.77 0.11 43.67
CA HIS A 669 18.62 -0.72 43.29
C HIS A 669 18.35 -0.60 41.79
N ARG A 670 19.37 -0.72 40.96
CA ARG A 670 19.29 -0.49 39.50
C ARG A 670 18.87 -1.69 38.69
N SER A 671 18.29 -2.70 39.30
CA SER A 671 17.81 -3.88 38.57
C SER A 671 16.41 -4.31 38.99
N TRP A 672 15.70 -4.87 38.03
CA TRP A 672 14.44 -5.54 38.23
C TRP A 672 14.45 -6.91 37.54
N THR A 673 13.79 -7.89 38.13
CA THR A 673 13.66 -9.24 37.55
C THR A 673 12.25 -9.75 37.66
N GLY A 674 11.71 -10.23 36.53
CA GLY A 674 10.46 -10.97 36.41
C GLY A 674 10.71 -12.46 36.13
N MET A 675 9.81 -13.31 36.59
CA MET A 675 9.82 -14.76 36.29
C MET A 675 8.92 -15.02 35.07
N VAL A 676 9.42 -15.75 34.08
CA VAL A 676 8.69 -16.13 32.85
C VAL A 676 7.81 -17.35 33.10
#